data_a0660d1610c79e081ff6250f1cb0c6a8
#
_entry.id   a0660d1610c79e081ff6250f1cb0c6a8
#
_cell.length_a   1.000
_cell.length_b   1.000
_cell.length_c   1.000
_cell.angle_alpha   90.00
_cell.angle_beta   90.00
_cell.angle_gamma   90.00
#
_symmetry.space_group_name_H-M   'P 1'
#
loop_
_entity.id
_entity.type
_entity.pdbx_description
1 polymer ?
#
loop_
_entity_poly.entity_id
_entity_poly.type
_entity_poly.pdbx_seq_one_letter_code
_entity_poly.pdbx_strand_id
1 'polypeptide(L)'
;MSCAVRPRNTQAARHGATCIENNNGTAMTLTRAIGKSAAWIAGIVAVVIAAAGVFVFTFDWNHVKPWVNEHVSAALGRPFAINGDLKVDWRRPDGETGWRAWVPWPSLSATRIEIGNPDWAKAPKFVTLDAARFDLAILPLLAHEIVIPSIDVVNPAVDLERLADGRNTWTFQFKQSNQPSPWKVRLDSFGFAKGMVTYRDAITKADLTIAIDTLGQPIPLGDVMKEQEQTSRAASAQRVGKHGAAQLSAKASAEAASGASAAHAASAAAASFTPVASSAAAVASASGASDARATAKAAGPAYAFGVKVDGRYKGVPISGTGKLGGVLALEDASRPFPLQADVKAGDTRLAIVGTLTDPRQLAAIDLRLWLQGTTMSHLYALTGITLPDTPPYATEGRLIGNFKPHASTFRYENFNGRVGGSDLSGTLAYAQREPRPQLSGELVSNLLRFSDLAPVIGADTAASKAQRGDTTRQPAGRVLPVEAFRTDRWRALDADVKFTGRKLIKSADLPITDLYTHVVMQDGVLSFEPLKFGVAGGSLATTAHLDGSGAPLKGRFTVAARHLKLKQLFPTQKVMQSALGEINGDASLSATGNSPAALAATSNGEVKAIVTNGAISRLLMEAAGLNVANVVYEKLFGGRDVKINCAAVDFQATNGVLDTKVFALDTDDALINVDGPISLRDESMNLKVHPHTKGFRIFSLRSPLYVKGTFKNPDVGVDAGALALRAGAMVGLGLINPLAALIPLIAPSNNKDVPCSELFAQLKTPTKVSAKVGK
;
A
#
# COMPACT_ATOMS: atom_id res chain seq x y z
N MET A 1 25.15 -54.34 -11.96
CA MET A 1 26.02 -55.49 -11.64
C MET A 1 25.30 -56.27 -10.56
N SER A 2 24.56 -57.29 -10.94
CA SER A 2 24.96 -58.69 -11.03
C SER A 2 25.35 -59.24 -9.69
N CYS A 3 24.84 -60.27 -9.12
CA CYS A 3 24.17 -61.54 -9.48
C CYS A 3 23.64 -62.11 -8.16
N ALA A 4 22.47 -62.60 -8.02
CA ALA A 4 21.96 -63.90 -8.34
C ALA A 4 22.86 -65.09 -7.83
N VAL A 5 22.27 -65.90 -6.98
CA VAL A 5 22.28 -67.40 -7.19
C VAL A 5 21.52 -68.09 -6.04
N ARG A 6 20.46 -68.81 -6.36
CA ARG A 6 19.97 -70.08 -5.75
C ARG A 6 20.90 -71.21 -6.22
N PRO A 7 20.93 -72.41 -5.72
CA PRO A 7 19.81 -73.33 -5.64
C PRO A 7 19.87 -74.42 -4.51
N ARG A 8 18.77 -75.04 -4.26
CA ARG A 8 18.34 -76.45 -4.58
C ARG A 8 18.92 -77.62 -3.78
N ASN A 9 17.92 -78.34 -3.27
CA ASN A 9 17.80 -79.85 -3.34
C ASN A 9 18.64 -80.71 -2.35
N THR A 10 18.18 -81.82 -1.78
CA THR A 10 17.20 -82.86 -2.12
C THR A 10 17.17 -83.90 -1.00
N GLN A 11 16.01 -84.53 -0.85
CA GLN A 11 15.81 -86.00 -0.61
C GLN A 11 16.34 -86.64 0.69
N ALA A 12 15.52 -87.23 1.44
CA ALA A 12 14.68 -88.42 1.33
C ALA A 12 15.19 -89.58 2.25
N ALA A 13 14.33 -90.16 2.94
CA ALA A 13 13.95 -91.52 3.04
C ALA A 13 13.87 -92.12 4.45
N ARG A 14 12.69 -92.52 4.80
CA ARG A 14 12.21 -93.91 5.12
C ARG A 14 12.57 -94.54 6.44
N HIS A 15 11.47 -94.98 7.06
CA HIS A 15 11.19 -96.27 7.78
C HIS A 15 11.28 -96.29 9.29
N GLY A 16 10.15 -96.73 9.83
CA GLY A 16 10.05 -97.42 11.08
C GLY A 16 8.67 -97.23 11.74
N ALA A 17 7.76 -98.09 11.31
CA ALA A 17 6.49 -98.28 12.04
C ALA A 17 6.73 -99.18 13.24
N THR A 18 6.21 -98.85 14.41
CA THR A 18 5.77 -99.80 15.44
C THR A 18 4.59 -99.21 16.18
N CYS A 19 3.51 -99.95 16.09
CA CYS A 19 2.36 -99.86 16.96
C CYS A 19 2.76 -100.10 18.40
N ILE A 20 2.09 -99.49 19.38
CA ILE A 20 1.63 -100.09 20.61
C ILE A 20 0.73 -99.16 21.36
N GLU A 21 -0.47 -99.59 21.53
CA GLU A 21 -1.37 -99.65 22.73
C GLU A 21 -1.91 -98.36 23.33
N ASN A 22 -3.17 -98.33 23.22
CA ASN A 22 -4.23 -97.70 23.91
C ASN A 22 -4.06 -97.69 25.43
N ASN A 23 -4.03 -96.56 26.05
CA ASN A 23 -4.36 -96.42 27.46
C ASN A 23 -5.29 -95.22 27.66
N ASN A 24 -6.58 -95.43 27.41
CA ASN A 24 -7.67 -94.60 27.81
C ASN A 24 -7.81 -94.70 29.36
N GLY A 25 -7.37 -93.67 30.10
CA GLY A 25 -7.66 -93.66 31.51
C GLY A 25 -7.35 -92.39 32.29
N THR A 26 -6.51 -91.44 31.75
CA THR A 26 -6.04 -90.30 32.61
C THR A 26 -6.26 -88.93 32.02
N ALA A 27 -6.87 -88.83 30.84
CA ALA A 27 -7.10 -87.45 30.20
C ALA A 27 -8.34 -86.71 30.73
N MET A 28 -9.25 -87.39 31.47
CA MET A 28 -10.51 -86.76 31.91
C MET A 28 -10.43 -86.00 33.25
N THR A 29 -9.36 -86.13 34.04
CA THR A 29 -9.19 -85.45 35.31
C THR A 29 -8.34 -84.20 35.22
N LEU A 30 -7.41 -84.06 34.24
CA LEU A 30 -6.61 -82.85 34.01
C LEU A 30 -7.45 -81.69 33.39
N THR A 31 -8.32 -82.01 32.45
CA THR A 31 -9.18 -81.00 31.79
C THR A 31 -10.22 -80.39 32.73
N ARG A 32 -10.71 -81.12 33.78
CA ARG A 32 -11.60 -80.58 34.79
C ARG A 32 -10.86 -79.74 35.85
N ALA A 33 -9.61 -79.98 36.13
CA ALA A 33 -8.80 -79.13 37.03
C ALA A 33 -8.38 -77.82 36.38
N ILE A 34 -7.97 -77.85 35.07
CA ILE A 34 -7.62 -76.67 34.30
C ILE A 34 -8.86 -75.80 34.06
N GLY A 35 -10.03 -76.39 33.82
CA GLY A 35 -11.28 -75.63 33.67
C GLY A 35 -11.75 -74.93 34.97
N LYS A 36 -11.54 -75.55 36.15
CA LYS A 36 -11.86 -74.93 37.43
C LYS A 36 -10.88 -73.82 37.80
N SER A 37 -9.57 -73.98 37.56
CA SER A 37 -8.60 -72.91 37.81
C SER A 37 -8.76 -71.73 36.81
N ALA A 38 -9.08 -71.98 35.53
CA ALA A 38 -9.43 -70.93 34.59
C ALA A 38 -10.70 -70.17 34.96
N ALA A 39 -11.73 -70.87 35.48
CA ALA A 39 -12.95 -70.24 35.99
C ALA A 39 -12.70 -69.40 37.27
N TRP A 40 -11.83 -69.87 38.19
CA TRP A 40 -11.42 -69.09 39.35
C TRP A 40 -10.59 -67.87 38.96
N ILE A 41 -9.66 -68.01 38.05
CA ILE A 41 -8.89 -66.84 37.51
C ILE A 41 -9.83 -65.85 36.82
N ALA A 42 -10.76 -66.28 35.98
CA ALA A 42 -11.76 -65.44 35.36
C ALA A 42 -12.66 -64.77 36.40
N GLY A 43 -13.06 -65.48 37.48
CA GLY A 43 -13.80 -64.92 38.58
C GLY A 43 -13.03 -63.82 39.35
N ILE A 44 -11.76 -64.10 39.66
CA ILE A 44 -10.89 -63.11 40.34
C ILE A 44 -10.67 -61.89 39.41
N VAL A 45 -10.42 -62.09 38.13
CA VAL A 45 -10.28 -60.98 37.15
C VAL A 45 -11.57 -60.17 37.07
N ALA A 46 -12.73 -60.84 37.05
CA ALA A 46 -14.03 -60.15 37.03
C ALA A 46 -14.27 -59.33 38.32
N VAL A 47 -13.92 -59.90 39.51
CA VAL A 47 -14.00 -59.18 40.81
C VAL A 47 -13.02 -58.01 40.84
N VAL A 48 -11.80 -58.17 40.36
CA VAL A 48 -10.81 -57.09 40.29
C VAL A 48 -11.30 -55.99 39.36
N ILE A 49 -11.84 -56.34 38.17
CA ILE A 49 -12.43 -55.38 37.24
C ILE A 49 -13.64 -54.65 37.88
N ALA A 50 -14.52 -55.39 38.58
CA ALA A 50 -15.65 -54.81 39.26
C ALA A 50 -15.22 -53.85 40.42
N ALA A 51 -14.25 -54.28 41.22
CA ALA A 51 -13.67 -53.50 42.30
C ALA A 51 -12.96 -52.24 41.78
N ALA A 52 -12.18 -52.40 40.70
CA ALA A 52 -11.56 -51.26 39.98
C ALA A 52 -12.61 -50.32 39.42
N GLY A 53 -13.70 -50.87 38.87
CA GLY A 53 -14.83 -50.05 38.39
C GLY A 53 -15.45 -49.25 39.52
N VAL A 54 -15.83 -49.91 40.63
CA VAL A 54 -16.39 -49.23 41.80
C VAL A 54 -15.43 -48.16 42.32
N PHE A 55 -14.14 -48.45 42.42
CA PHE A 55 -13.14 -47.50 42.88
C PHE A 55 -13.08 -46.28 41.94
N VAL A 56 -13.02 -46.49 40.64
CA VAL A 56 -12.94 -45.39 39.63
C VAL A 56 -14.20 -44.51 39.63
N PHE A 57 -15.39 -45.09 39.85
CA PHE A 57 -16.67 -44.34 39.93
C PHE A 57 -16.89 -43.62 41.25
N THR A 58 -16.30 -44.08 42.36
CA THR A 58 -16.47 -43.50 43.70
C THR A 58 -15.29 -42.64 44.15
N PHE A 59 -14.19 -42.64 43.38
CA PHE A 59 -12.99 -41.93 43.76
C PHE A 59 -13.16 -40.42 43.63
N ASP A 60 -12.80 -39.67 44.69
CA ASP A 60 -12.76 -38.20 44.62
C ASP A 60 -11.49 -37.73 43.93
N TRP A 61 -11.61 -37.35 42.64
CA TRP A 61 -10.54 -36.91 41.80
C TRP A 61 -9.86 -35.63 42.29
N ASN A 62 -10.46 -34.86 43.20
CA ASN A 62 -9.84 -33.70 43.81
C ASN A 62 -8.56 -34.04 44.60
N HIS A 63 -8.41 -35.25 45.08
CA HIS A 63 -7.17 -35.70 45.73
C HIS A 63 -5.96 -35.76 44.78
N VAL A 64 -6.19 -35.87 43.49
CA VAL A 64 -5.12 -35.92 42.45
C VAL A 64 -4.67 -34.52 42.02
N LYS A 65 -5.43 -33.46 42.35
CA LYS A 65 -5.09 -32.08 41.93
C LYS A 65 -3.68 -31.63 42.32
N PRO A 66 -3.18 -31.84 43.56
CA PRO A 66 -1.82 -31.39 43.90
C PRO A 66 -0.77 -32.05 43.01
N TRP A 67 -0.91 -33.35 42.75
CA TRP A 67 -0.01 -34.11 41.88
C TRP A 67 -0.09 -33.61 40.45
N VAL A 68 -1.28 -33.35 39.88
CA VAL A 68 -1.47 -32.77 38.54
C VAL A 68 -0.86 -31.39 38.48
N ASN A 69 -1.13 -30.52 39.45
CA ASN A 69 -0.60 -29.17 39.49
C ASN A 69 0.94 -29.16 39.47
N GLU A 70 1.57 -30.02 40.27
CA GLU A 70 3.04 -30.14 40.36
C GLU A 70 3.64 -30.64 39.05
N HIS A 71 3.11 -31.75 38.49
CA HIS A 71 3.65 -32.37 37.29
C HIS A 71 3.45 -31.49 36.03
N VAL A 72 2.28 -30.85 35.90
CA VAL A 72 2.02 -29.93 34.80
C VAL A 72 2.88 -28.66 34.93
N SER A 73 3.03 -28.14 36.18
CA SER A 73 3.92 -27.00 36.42
C SER A 73 5.37 -27.33 36.06
N ALA A 74 5.84 -28.53 36.42
CA ALA A 74 7.19 -28.98 36.10
C ALA A 74 7.38 -29.18 34.57
N ALA A 75 6.36 -29.69 33.88
CA ALA A 75 6.38 -29.88 32.43
C ALA A 75 6.35 -28.56 31.65
N LEU A 76 5.54 -27.60 32.09
CA LEU A 76 5.40 -26.27 31.47
C LEU A 76 6.55 -25.32 31.85
N GLY A 77 7.28 -25.61 32.93
CA GLY A 77 8.24 -24.70 33.54
C GLY A 77 7.62 -23.43 34.10
N ARG A 78 6.31 -23.47 34.44
CA ARG A 78 5.51 -22.35 34.95
C ARG A 78 4.47 -22.82 35.98
N PRO A 79 4.06 -21.97 36.93
CA PRO A 79 2.99 -22.30 37.85
C PRO A 79 1.70 -22.68 37.11
N PHE A 80 1.19 -23.85 37.40
CA PHE A 80 -0.12 -24.33 36.92
C PHE A 80 -0.97 -24.69 38.14
N ALA A 81 -2.22 -24.26 38.14
CA ALA A 81 -3.14 -24.56 39.25
C ALA A 81 -4.57 -24.80 38.75
N ILE A 82 -5.17 -25.85 39.26
CA ILE A 82 -6.61 -26.09 39.22
C ILE A 82 -7.19 -25.67 40.59
N ASN A 83 -7.72 -24.43 40.62
CA ASN A 83 -8.26 -23.84 41.87
C ASN A 83 -9.71 -24.25 42.15
N GLY A 84 -10.38 -24.82 41.16
CA GLY A 84 -11.73 -25.34 41.30
C GLY A 84 -11.80 -26.87 41.40
N ASP A 85 -12.95 -27.44 41.10
CA ASP A 85 -13.18 -28.86 41.12
C ASP A 85 -12.58 -29.60 39.94
N LEU A 86 -12.00 -30.77 40.20
CA LEU A 86 -11.60 -31.73 39.17
C LEU A 86 -12.56 -32.93 39.29
N LYS A 87 -13.30 -33.18 38.19
CA LYS A 87 -14.28 -34.27 38.09
C LYS A 87 -14.01 -35.12 36.87
N VAL A 88 -14.30 -36.40 37.00
CA VAL A 88 -14.27 -37.36 35.89
C VAL A 88 -15.63 -37.98 35.78
N ASP A 89 -16.33 -37.67 34.71
CA ASP A 89 -17.63 -38.27 34.38
C ASP A 89 -17.41 -39.34 33.32
N TRP A 90 -18.11 -40.44 33.41
CA TRP A 90 -18.02 -41.54 32.46
C TRP A 90 -19.20 -41.49 31.51
N ARG A 91 -18.92 -41.31 30.24
CA ARG A 91 -19.94 -41.17 29.19
C ARG A 91 -19.88 -42.30 28.18
N ARG A 92 -20.98 -42.57 27.51
CA ARG A 92 -20.99 -43.42 26.34
C ARG A 92 -20.35 -42.66 25.17
N PRO A 93 -19.47 -43.33 24.40
CA PRO A 93 -18.85 -42.70 23.25
C PRO A 93 -19.89 -42.37 22.16
N ASP A 94 -19.89 -41.09 21.68
CA ASP A 94 -20.71 -40.68 20.57
C ASP A 94 -20.08 -41.16 19.25
N GLY A 95 -20.88 -41.80 18.38
CA GLY A 95 -20.45 -42.26 17.06
C GLY A 95 -19.78 -43.64 17.00
N GLU A 96 -19.53 -44.30 18.13
CA GLU A 96 -19.03 -45.68 18.15
C GLU A 96 -20.19 -46.68 18.00
N THR A 97 -19.94 -47.79 17.29
CA THR A 97 -20.92 -48.86 17.05
C THR A 97 -20.42 -50.19 17.50
N GLY A 98 -21.34 -51.14 17.79
CA GLY A 98 -21.00 -52.49 18.23
C GLY A 98 -20.51 -52.53 19.67
N TRP A 99 -19.61 -53.44 20.02
CA TRP A 99 -19.08 -53.65 21.35
C TRP A 99 -18.27 -52.48 21.89
N ARG A 100 -17.70 -51.62 21.01
CA ARG A 100 -16.95 -50.43 21.39
C ARG A 100 -17.82 -49.40 22.06
N ALA A 101 -19.08 -49.27 21.69
CA ALA A 101 -20.07 -48.37 22.34
C ALA A 101 -20.34 -48.70 23.81
N TRP A 102 -19.93 -49.87 24.27
CA TRP A 102 -20.07 -50.28 25.69
C TRP A 102 -18.86 -49.90 26.54
N VAL A 103 -17.73 -49.47 25.93
CA VAL A 103 -16.57 -48.99 26.69
C VAL A 103 -16.76 -47.50 26.96
N PRO A 104 -17.00 -47.09 28.24
CA PRO A 104 -17.24 -45.69 28.53
C PRO A 104 -15.97 -44.87 28.40
N TRP A 105 -16.12 -43.64 27.89
CA TRP A 105 -15.03 -42.68 27.85
C TRP A 105 -15.02 -41.80 29.11
N PRO A 106 -13.85 -41.57 29.74
CA PRO A 106 -13.74 -40.58 30.81
C PRO A 106 -13.81 -39.16 30.18
N SER A 107 -14.71 -38.37 30.71
CA SER A 107 -14.86 -36.94 30.45
C SER A 107 -14.28 -36.19 31.66
N LEU A 108 -13.08 -35.66 31.50
CA LEU A 108 -12.41 -34.90 32.53
C LEU A 108 -12.91 -33.43 32.47
N SER A 109 -13.34 -32.90 33.61
CA SER A 109 -13.73 -31.49 33.72
C SER A 109 -12.99 -30.87 34.90
N ALA A 110 -12.35 -29.71 34.63
CA ALA A 110 -11.66 -28.92 35.64
C ALA A 110 -12.15 -27.47 35.59
N THR A 111 -12.29 -26.84 36.76
CA THR A 111 -12.76 -25.45 36.87
C THR A 111 -11.69 -24.55 37.47
N ARG A 112 -11.73 -23.26 37.12
CA ARG A 112 -10.79 -22.22 37.59
C ARG A 112 -9.33 -22.64 37.38
N ILE A 113 -8.95 -22.89 36.11
CA ILE A 113 -7.62 -23.28 35.74
C ILE A 113 -6.79 -22.02 35.46
N GLU A 114 -5.57 -21.98 35.97
CA GLU A 114 -4.64 -20.86 35.82
C GLU A 114 -3.26 -21.36 35.44
N ILE A 115 -2.61 -20.63 34.51
CA ILE A 115 -1.20 -20.79 34.17
C ILE A 115 -0.51 -19.47 34.48
N GLY A 116 0.53 -19.49 35.28
CA GLY A 116 1.29 -18.29 35.64
C GLY A 116 2.17 -17.77 34.50
N ASN A 117 2.42 -16.48 34.52
CA ASN A 117 3.43 -15.83 33.69
C ASN A 117 4.80 -15.96 34.38
N PRO A 118 5.91 -15.72 33.61
CA PRO A 118 7.23 -15.47 34.20
C PRO A 118 7.20 -14.24 35.12
N ASP A 119 8.07 -14.19 36.14
CA ASP A 119 8.15 -13.11 37.14
C ASP A 119 8.39 -11.72 36.53
N TRP A 120 8.98 -11.65 35.33
CA TRP A 120 9.24 -10.40 34.64
C TRP A 120 8.03 -9.84 33.89
N ALA A 121 6.96 -10.61 33.73
CA ALA A 121 5.77 -10.18 33.00
C ALA A 121 4.90 -9.25 33.87
N LYS A 122 4.25 -8.29 33.23
CA LYS A 122 3.40 -7.31 33.89
C LYS A 122 2.15 -7.93 34.51
N ALA A 123 1.55 -8.90 33.82
CA ALA A 123 0.41 -9.65 34.33
C ALA A 123 0.89 -10.93 35.05
N PRO A 124 0.36 -11.27 36.21
CA PRO A 124 0.80 -12.46 36.95
C PRO A 124 0.36 -13.77 36.29
N LYS A 125 -0.69 -13.76 35.50
CA LYS A 125 -1.30 -14.94 34.86
C LYS A 125 -1.15 -14.87 33.36
N PHE A 126 -0.69 -15.98 32.75
CA PHE A 126 -0.59 -16.16 31.30
C PHE A 126 -1.94 -16.58 30.71
N VAL A 127 -2.59 -17.57 31.32
CA VAL A 127 -3.91 -18.07 30.92
C VAL A 127 -4.79 -18.26 32.15
N THR A 128 -6.04 -17.87 32.00
CA THR A 128 -7.10 -18.23 32.94
C THR A 128 -8.27 -18.85 32.20
N LEU A 129 -8.84 -19.90 32.72
CA LEU A 129 -10.01 -20.61 32.19
C LEU A 129 -11.03 -20.79 33.29
N ASP A 130 -12.30 -20.46 33.05
CA ASP A 130 -13.35 -20.74 33.99
C ASP A 130 -13.61 -22.24 34.11
N ALA A 131 -13.58 -22.96 33.00
CA ALA A 131 -13.66 -24.40 32.95
C ALA A 131 -12.99 -24.96 31.68
N ALA A 132 -12.45 -26.16 31.78
CA ALA A 132 -12.06 -26.99 30.66
C ALA A 132 -12.64 -28.39 30.80
N ARG A 133 -13.14 -28.93 29.69
CA ARG A 133 -13.62 -30.31 29.60
C ARG A 133 -12.97 -30.97 28.42
N PHE A 134 -12.52 -32.20 28.59
CA PHE A 134 -12.01 -33.00 27.49
C PHE A 134 -12.38 -34.46 27.63
N ASP A 135 -12.73 -35.10 26.56
CA ASP A 135 -13.05 -36.52 26.50
C ASP A 135 -11.81 -37.29 26.04
N LEU A 136 -11.60 -38.50 26.58
CA LEU A 136 -10.47 -39.35 26.24
C LEU A 136 -10.96 -40.73 25.76
N ALA A 137 -10.57 -41.12 24.56
CA ALA A 137 -10.88 -42.47 24.08
C ALA A 137 -9.90 -43.48 24.67
N ILE A 138 -10.42 -44.46 25.40
CA ILE A 138 -9.59 -45.44 26.17
C ILE A 138 -8.97 -46.50 25.26
N LEU A 139 -9.71 -46.98 24.27
CA LEU A 139 -9.24 -48.11 23.42
C LEU A 139 -7.97 -47.79 22.60
N PRO A 140 -7.82 -46.57 22.02
CA PRO A 140 -6.59 -46.20 21.31
C PRO A 140 -5.35 -46.16 22.19
N LEU A 141 -5.49 -45.96 23.52
CA LEU A 141 -4.35 -46.00 24.44
C LEU A 141 -3.61 -47.32 24.43
N LEU A 142 -4.29 -48.44 24.13
CA LEU A 142 -3.67 -49.75 23.97
C LEU A 142 -2.72 -49.82 22.79
N ALA A 143 -2.91 -48.91 21.78
CA ALA A 143 -2.06 -48.77 20.60
C ALA A 143 -1.06 -47.60 20.75
N HIS A 144 -0.84 -47.05 21.93
CA HIS A 144 -0.01 -45.87 22.19
C HIS A 144 -0.52 -44.60 21.45
N GLU A 145 -1.84 -44.53 21.22
CA GLU A 145 -2.47 -43.36 20.61
C GLU A 145 -3.41 -42.69 21.64
N ILE A 146 -3.15 -41.43 21.98
CA ILE A 146 -4.00 -40.58 22.82
C ILE A 146 -4.97 -39.87 21.88
N VAL A 147 -6.21 -40.33 21.87
CA VAL A 147 -7.28 -39.72 21.06
C VAL A 147 -8.18 -38.92 22.01
N ILE A 148 -8.26 -37.62 21.73
CA ILE A 148 -9.10 -36.67 22.45
C ILE A 148 -10.21 -36.24 21.48
N PRO A 149 -11.42 -36.83 21.58
CA PRO A 149 -12.52 -36.54 20.67
C PRO A 149 -13.02 -35.10 20.74
N SER A 150 -13.02 -34.50 21.95
CA SER A 150 -13.39 -33.11 22.14
C SER A 150 -12.62 -32.45 23.28
N ILE A 151 -12.29 -31.17 23.10
CA ILE A 151 -11.88 -30.27 24.17
C ILE A 151 -12.81 -29.05 24.10
N ASP A 152 -13.52 -28.79 25.21
CA ASP A 152 -14.35 -27.60 25.38
C ASP A 152 -13.77 -26.71 26.47
N VAL A 153 -13.56 -25.45 26.14
CA VAL A 153 -12.97 -24.44 27.03
C VAL A 153 -13.96 -23.29 27.23
N VAL A 154 -14.14 -22.86 28.45
CA VAL A 154 -15.08 -21.79 28.82
C VAL A 154 -14.30 -20.56 29.27
N ASN A 155 -14.58 -19.42 28.61
CA ASN A 155 -14.03 -18.10 28.92
C ASN A 155 -12.48 -18.09 29.02
N PRO A 156 -11.73 -18.60 28.04
CA PRO A 156 -10.29 -18.48 28.07
C PRO A 156 -9.86 -17.01 27.97
N ALA A 157 -9.04 -16.58 28.94
CA ALA A 157 -8.36 -15.29 28.87
C ALA A 157 -6.86 -15.51 28.86
N VAL A 158 -6.20 -14.94 27.84
CA VAL A 158 -4.76 -15.12 27.56
C VAL A 158 -4.07 -13.76 27.58
N ASP A 159 -2.96 -13.66 28.30
CA ASP A 159 -2.14 -12.46 28.38
C ASP A 159 -0.79 -12.70 27.68
N LEU A 160 -0.60 -12.05 26.55
CA LEU A 160 0.59 -12.14 25.71
C LEU A 160 1.41 -10.86 25.86
N GLU A 161 2.64 -10.99 26.35
CA GLU A 161 3.54 -9.84 26.50
C GLU A 161 4.90 -10.12 25.85
N ARG A 162 5.43 -9.13 25.11
CA ARG A 162 6.79 -9.13 24.58
C ARG A 162 7.52 -7.86 25.02
N LEU A 163 8.67 -8.02 25.62
CA LEU A 163 9.52 -6.93 26.05
C LEU A 163 10.41 -6.41 24.93
N ALA A 164 11.04 -5.25 25.14
CA ALA A 164 11.95 -4.62 24.16
C ALA A 164 13.20 -5.46 23.86
N ASP A 165 13.62 -6.32 24.80
CA ASP A 165 14.74 -7.24 24.63
C ASP A 165 14.38 -8.53 23.87
N GLY A 166 13.10 -8.67 23.43
CA GLY A 166 12.60 -9.82 22.67
C GLY A 166 12.05 -10.98 23.52
N ARG A 167 12.24 -10.98 24.85
CA ARG A 167 11.61 -11.97 25.72
C ARG A 167 10.09 -11.89 25.60
N ASN A 168 9.42 -13.04 25.55
CA ASN A 168 7.98 -13.11 25.42
C ASN A 168 7.35 -14.14 26.35
N THR A 169 6.07 -13.99 26.67
CA THR A 169 5.33 -14.86 27.58
C THR A 169 4.83 -16.15 26.92
N TRP A 170 4.85 -16.30 25.61
CA TRP A 170 4.36 -17.49 24.91
C TRP A 170 5.43 -18.51 24.53
N THR A 171 6.70 -18.23 24.80
CA THR A 171 7.78 -19.21 24.64
C THR A 171 7.90 -20.05 25.91
N PHE A 172 7.59 -21.31 25.80
CA PHE A 172 7.71 -22.30 26.88
C PHE A 172 9.01 -23.07 26.73
N GLN A 173 9.69 -23.31 27.85
CA GLN A 173 10.89 -24.16 27.88
C GLN A 173 10.45 -25.58 28.28
N PHE A 174 9.99 -26.35 27.31
CA PHE A 174 9.72 -27.77 27.55
C PHE A 174 11.04 -28.53 27.76
N LYS A 175 11.10 -29.37 28.77
CA LYS A 175 12.22 -30.31 28.90
C LYS A 175 12.15 -31.28 27.71
N GLN A 176 12.98 -31.05 26.69
CA GLN A 176 13.06 -31.95 25.56
C GLN A 176 13.67 -33.30 26.02
N SER A 177 12.89 -34.35 25.94
CA SER A 177 13.41 -35.71 25.92
C SER A 177 13.99 -35.97 24.53
N ASN A 178 15.26 -36.28 24.44
CA ASN A 178 15.91 -36.63 23.17
C ASN A 178 15.44 -37.97 22.55
N GLN A 179 14.45 -38.61 23.16
CA GLN A 179 13.84 -39.83 22.63
C GLN A 179 12.49 -39.49 21.98
N PRO A 180 12.23 -39.98 20.76
CA PRO A 180 10.92 -39.81 20.15
C PRO A 180 9.85 -40.48 21.03
N SER A 181 8.82 -39.73 21.39
CA SER A 181 7.69 -40.25 22.16
C SER A 181 7.03 -41.39 21.37
N PRO A 182 6.83 -42.55 21.97
CA PRO A 182 6.07 -43.61 21.32
C PRO A 182 4.57 -43.29 21.19
N TRP A 183 4.12 -42.22 21.86
CA TRP A 183 2.72 -41.80 21.90
C TRP A 183 2.38 -40.81 20.79
N LYS A 184 1.32 -41.11 20.06
CA LYS A 184 0.70 -40.20 19.09
C LYS A 184 -0.49 -39.52 19.75
N VAL A 185 -0.60 -38.21 19.63
CA VAL A 185 -1.74 -37.44 20.12
C VAL A 185 -2.60 -36.97 18.94
N ARG A 186 -3.91 -37.25 19.01
CA ARG A 186 -4.91 -36.82 18.03
C ARG A 186 -6.03 -36.06 18.75
N LEU A 187 -6.35 -34.87 18.25
CA LEU A 187 -7.46 -34.06 18.68
C LEU A 187 -8.47 -33.94 17.53
N ASP A 188 -9.71 -34.37 17.77
CA ASP A 188 -10.74 -34.38 16.71
C ASP A 188 -11.64 -33.14 16.74
N SER A 189 -11.88 -32.54 17.90
CA SER A 189 -12.74 -31.35 18.05
C SER A 189 -12.22 -30.41 19.14
N PHE A 190 -12.25 -29.11 18.89
CA PHE A 190 -11.94 -28.06 19.86
C PHE A 190 -13.07 -27.03 19.87
N GLY A 191 -13.69 -26.82 21.01
CA GLY A 191 -14.75 -25.86 21.23
C GLY A 191 -14.37 -24.80 22.28
N PHE A 192 -14.75 -23.55 22.04
CA PHE A 192 -14.83 -22.56 23.10
C PHE A 192 -15.96 -21.56 22.80
N ALA A 193 -16.59 -21.03 23.84
CA ALA A 193 -17.72 -20.13 23.67
C ALA A 193 -17.28 -18.68 23.50
N LYS A 194 -16.48 -18.17 24.43
CA LYS A 194 -15.98 -16.79 24.45
C LYS A 194 -14.54 -16.79 24.93
N GLY A 195 -13.71 -15.91 24.34
CA GLY A 195 -12.32 -15.77 24.74
C GLY A 195 -11.87 -14.32 24.73
N MET A 196 -10.83 -14.02 25.51
CA MET A 196 -10.18 -12.72 25.52
C MET A 196 -8.68 -12.90 25.40
N VAL A 197 -8.05 -12.11 24.53
CA VAL A 197 -6.59 -12.06 24.40
C VAL A 197 -6.14 -10.64 24.61
N THR A 198 -5.28 -10.41 25.58
CA THR A 198 -4.55 -9.15 25.76
C THR A 198 -3.16 -9.33 25.13
N TYR A 199 -2.78 -8.46 24.21
CA TYR A 199 -1.50 -8.49 23.53
C TYR A 199 -0.74 -7.20 23.76
N ARG A 200 0.39 -7.27 24.45
CA ARG A 200 1.30 -6.15 24.71
C ARG A 200 2.67 -6.44 24.11
N ASP A 201 3.14 -5.55 23.26
CA ASP A 201 4.41 -5.71 22.56
C ASP A 201 5.19 -4.38 22.57
N ALA A 202 6.28 -4.36 23.31
CA ALA A 202 7.14 -3.18 23.44
C ALA A 202 7.93 -2.88 22.15
N ILE A 203 8.22 -3.88 21.32
CA ILE A 203 8.97 -3.71 20.05
C ILE A 203 8.09 -3.00 19.03
N THR A 204 6.88 -3.50 18.81
CA THR A 204 5.92 -2.93 17.84
C THR A 204 5.07 -1.83 18.45
N LYS A 205 5.23 -1.53 19.76
CA LYS A 205 4.41 -0.59 20.53
C LYS A 205 2.91 -0.89 20.37
N ALA A 206 2.56 -2.17 20.48
CA ALA A 206 1.19 -2.65 20.39
C ALA A 206 0.64 -2.88 21.82
N ASP A 207 -0.60 -2.45 22.05
CA ASP A 207 -1.39 -2.73 23.26
C ASP A 207 -2.83 -2.95 22.80
N LEU A 208 -3.22 -4.22 22.66
CA LEU A 208 -4.46 -4.65 22.04
C LEU A 208 -5.25 -5.56 22.96
N THR A 209 -6.54 -5.38 23.00
CA THR A 209 -7.51 -6.29 23.62
C THR A 209 -8.35 -6.90 22.50
N ILE A 210 -8.37 -8.21 22.42
CA ILE A 210 -9.03 -9.00 21.39
C ILE A 210 -10.07 -9.88 22.06
N ALA A 211 -11.34 -9.60 21.81
CA ALA A 211 -12.46 -10.44 22.25
C ALA A 211 -12.83 -11.38 21.09
N ILE A 212 -12.99 -12.67 21.40
CA ILE A 212 -13.35 -13.71 20.43
C ILE A 212 -14.66 -14.35 20.92
N ASP A 213 -15.62 -14.51 20.00
CA ASP A 213 -16.91 -15.13 20.29
C ASP A 213 -17.28 -16.11 19.17
N THR A 214 -18.07 -17.12 19.47
CA THR A 214 -18.56 -18.05 18.45
C THR A 214 -19.71 -17.41 17.67
N LEU A 215 -19.78 -17.67 16.37
CA LEU A 215 -20.87 -17.19 15.52
C LEU A 215 -22.14 -18.02 15.62
N GLY A 216 -22.14 -19.09 16.45
CA GLY A 216 -23.26 -20.01 16.59
C GLY A 216 -23.41 -20.96 15.41
N GLN A 217 -23.64 -20.44 14.23
CA GLN A 217 -23.64 -21.21 12.96
C GLN A 217 -22.53 -20.72 12.04
N PRO A 218 -21.83 -21.62 11.33
CA PRO A 218 -20.81 -21.24 10.35
C PRO A 218 -21.40 -20.39 9.22
N ILE A 219 -20.75 -19.27 8.92
CA ILE A 219 -21.18 -18.34 7.84
C ILE A 219 -20.28 -18.58 6.61
N PRO A 220 -20.86 -18.85 5.43
CA PRO A 220 -20.09 -19.04 4.21
C PRO A 220 -19.25 -17.81 3.82
N LEU A 221 -18.05 -18.02 3.27
CA LEU A 221 -17.15 -16.96 2.80
C LEU A 221 -17.86 -15.99 1.80
N GLY A 222 -18.69 -16.53 0.89
CA GLY A 222 -19.37 -15.72 -0.12
C GLY A 222 -20.35 -14.70 0.45
N ASP A 223 -21.02 -15.03 1.56
CA ASP A 223 -22.00 -14.13 2.19
C ASP A 223 -21.29 -12.99 2.95
N VAL A 224 -20.20 -13.32 3.66
CA VAL A 224 -19.37 -12.33 4.33
C VAL A 224 -18.69 -11.40 3.31
N MET A 225 -18.28 -11.94 2.16
CA MET A 225 -17.72 -11.14 1.06
C MET A 225 -18.71 -10.08 0.57
N LYS A 226 -19.97 -10.45 0.31
CA LYS A 226 -21.02 -9.53 -0.14
C LYS A 226 -21.33 -8.47 0.93
N GLU A 227 -21.45 -8.86 2.18
CA GLU A 227 -21.69 -7.95 3.32
C GLU A 227 -20.56 -6.92 3.43
N GLN A 228 -19.29 -7.39 3.38
CA GLN A 228 -18.12 -6.52 3.49
C GLN A 228 -18.00 -5.57 2.31
N GLU A 229 -18.30 -6.04 1.09
CA GLU A 229 -18.30 -5.21 -0.11
C GLU A 229 -19.28 -4.05 0.00
N GLN A 230 -20.52 -4.31 0.44
CA GLN A 230 -21.54 -3.28 0.65
C GLN A 230 -21.10 -2.26 1.70
N THR A 231 -20.62 -2.73 2.84
CA THR A 231 -20.13 -1.89 3.95
C THR A 231 -18.93 -1.03 3.51
N SER A 232 -18.00 -1.62 2.76
CA SER A 232 -16.80 -0.90 2.29
C SER A 232 -17.13 0.12 1.22
N ARG A 233 -18.08 -0.16 0.32
CA ARG A 233 -18.55 0.82 -0.67
C ARG A 233 -19.31 1.98 -0.03
N ALA A 234 -20.13 1.72 1.01
CA ALA A 234 -20.77 2.78 1.79
C ALA A 234 -19.74 3.70 2.48
N ALA A 235 -18.70 3.13 3.07
CA ALA A 235 -17.62 3.87 3.68
C ALA A 235 -16.78 4.64 2.63
N SER A 236 -16.56 4.09 1.44
CA SER A 236 -15.92 4.80 0.32
C SER A 236 -16.71 6.04 -0.08
N ALA A 237 -18.04 5.96 -0.10
CA ALA A 237 -18.89 7.09 -0.43
C ALA A 237 -18.77 8.26 0.56
N GLN A 238 -18.47 7.98 1.82
CA GLN A 238 -18.19 9.03 2.82
C GLN A 238 -16.86 9.73 2.57
N ARG A 239 -15.86 9.04 1.99
CA ARG A 239 -14.50 9.58 1.75
C ARG A 239 -14.37 10.30 0.41
N VAL A 240 -14.84 9.68 -0.67
CA VAL A 240 -14.65 10.18 -2.05
C VAL A 240 -15.97 10.61 -2.71
N GLY A 241 -17.04 10.70 -1.93
CA GLY A 241 -18.38 11.10 -2.38
C GLY A 241 -19.13 9.95 -3.09
N LYS A 242 -20.47 10.06 -3.14
CA LYS A 242 -21.36 9.02 -3.72
C LYS A 242 -21.03 8.72 -5.18
N HIS A 243 -20.75 9.75 -5.98
CA HIS A 243 -20.39 9.60 -7.39
C HIS A 243 -19.05 8.86 -7.58
N GLY A 244 -18.03 9.22 -6.80
CA GLY A 244 -16.73 8.53 -6.80
C GLY A 244 -16.83 7.07 -6.41
N ALA A 245 -17.59 6.75 -5.38
CA ALA A 245 -17.83 5.37 -4.94
C ALA A 245 -18.61 4.54 -5.97
N ALA A 246 -19.60 5.13 -6.64
CA ALA A 246 -20.34 4.46 -7.72
C ALA A 246 -19.45 4.11 -8.91
N GLN A 247 -18.52 4.99 -9.28
CA GLN A 247 -17.54 4.71 -10.35
C GLN A 247 -16.57 3.57 -9.98
N LEU A 248 -16.12 3.49 -8.72
CA LEU A 248 -15.30 2.37 -8.22
C LEU A 248 -16.08 1.04 -8.38
N SER A 249 -17.33 1.02 -7.93
CA SER A 249 -18.17 -0.18 -8.00
C SER A 249 -18.43 -0.65 -9.45
N ALA A 250 -18.72 0.26 -10.36
CA ALA A 250 -18.96 -0.06 -11.76
C ALA A 250 -17.72 -0.67 -12.43
N LYS A 251 -16.54 -0.13 -12.17
CA LYS A 251 -15.27 -0.63 -12.70
C LYS A 251 -14.91 -2.01 -12.15
N ALA A 252 -15.06 -2.20 -10.82
CA ALA A 252 -14.82 -3.50 -10.18
C ALA A 252 -15.76 -4.59 -10.71
N SER A 253 -17.02 -4.25 -10.98
CA SER A 253 -18.00 -5.19 -11.57
C SER A 253 -17.66 -5.57 -13.02
N ALA A 254 -17.19 -4.61 -13.82
CA ALA A 254 -16.74 -4.86 -15.19
C ALA A 254 -15.50 -5.76 -15.24
N GLU A 255 -14.53 -5.55 -14.33
CA GLU A 255 -13.33 -6.39 -14.23
C GLU A 255 -13.64 -7.80 -13.74
N ALA A 256 -14.58 -7.95 -12.78
CA ALA A 256 -15.04 -9.26 -12.34
C ALA A 256 -15.73 -10.03 -13.47
N ALA A 257 -16.54 -9.36 -14.30
CA ALA A 257 -17.20 -9.96 -15.45
C ALA A 257 -16.19 -10.38 -16.52
N SER A 258 -15.17 -9.57 -16.82
CA SER A 258 -14.12 -9.92 -17.78
C SER A 258 -13.24 -11.07 -17.30
N GLY A 259 -12.92 -11.11 -16.00
CA GLY A 259 -12.17 -12.22 -15.37
C GLY A 259 -12.94 -13.54 -15.40
N ALA A 260 -14.27 -13.50 -15.14
CA ALA A 260 -15.13 -14.68 -15.25
C ALA A 260 -15.20 -15.20 -16.68
N SER A 261 -15.28 -14.31 -17.67
CA SER A 261 -15.29 -14.67 -19.09
C SER A 261 -13.97 -15.31 -19.53
N ALA A 262 -12.82 -14.78 -19.04
CA ALA A 262 -11.50 -15.37 -19.31
C ALA A 262 -11.34 -16.75 -18.65
N ALA A 263 -11.83 -16.94 -17.43
CA ALA A 263 -11.83 -18.24 -16.75
C ALA A 263 -12.70 -19.27 -17.45
N HIS A 264 -13.88 -18.87 -17.97
CA HIS A 264 -14.75 -19.75 -18.79
C HIS A 264 -14.07 -20.12 -20.11
N ALA A 265 -13.41 -19.17 -20.78
CA ALA A 265 -12.66 -19.45 -22.00
C ALA A 265 -11.48 -20.40 -21.78
N ALA A 266 -10.75 -20.23 -20.67
CA ALA A 266 -9.66 -21.14 -20.28
C ALA A 266 -10.17 -22.54 -19.95
N SER A 267 -11.32 -22.67 -19.26
CA SER A 267 -11.96 -23.96 -18.99
C SER A 267 -12.46 -24.64 -20.24
N ALA A 268 -13.02 -23.87 -21.20
CA ALA A 268 -13.44 -24.39 -22.50
C ALA A 268 -12.25 -24.87 -23.36
N ALA A 269 -11.13 -24.15 -23.31
CA ALA A 269 -9.89 -24.53 -23.99
C ALA A 269 -9.25 -25.80 -23.39
N ALA A 270 -9.35 -25.98 -22.06
CA ALA A 270 -8.86 -27.18 -21.37
C ALA A 270 -9.75 -28.42 -21.66
N ALA A 271 -11.04 -28.20 -21.92
CA ALA A 271 -11.96 -29.28 -22.28
C ALA A 271 -11.83 -29.79 -23.74
N SER A 272 -11.07 -29.09 -24.59
CA SER A 272 -10.84 -29.48 -25.99
C SER A 272 -9.61 -30.40 -26.22
N PHE A 273 -8.86 -30.74 -25.18
CA PHE A 273 -7.83 -31.76 -25.23
C PHE A 273 -8.39 -33.10 -24.80
N THR A 274 -8.99 -33.84 -25.72
CA THR A 274 -9.38 -35.23 -25.53
C THR A 274 -8.15 -36.15 -25.64
N PRO A 275 -7.83 -36.96 -24.62
CA PRO A 275 -6.96 -38.10 -24.83
C PRO A 275 -7.77 -39.25 -25.47
N VAL A 276 -7.23 -39.80 -26.52
CA VAL A 276 -7.75 -40.96 -27.25
C VAL A 276 -7.96 -42.12 -26.28
N ALA A 277 -9.17 -42.63 -26.25
CA ALA A 277 -9.62 -43.72 -25.43
C ALA A 277 -9.03 -45.06 -25.90
N SER A 278 -8.54 -45.83 -24.93
CA SER A 278 -8.39 -47.31 -25.05
C SER A 278 -9.57 -47.95 -24.32
N SER A 279 -10.38 -48.66 -25.05
CA SER A 279 -11.56 -49.36 -24.61
C SER A 279 -11.22 -50.61 -23.77
N ALA A 280 -11.87 -50.75 -22.62
CA ALA A 280 -12.20 -52.08 -22.07
C ALA A 280 -13.52 -51.99 -21.30
N ALA A 281 -14.46 -52.75 -21.79
CA ALA A 281 -15.76 -52.95 -21.21
C ALA A 281 -15.71 -53.89 -20.00
N ALA A 282 -16.49 -53.59 -18.96
CA ALA A 282 -16.98 -54.60 -18.03
C ALA A 282 -18.30 -54.12 -17.36
N VAL A 283 -19.20 -54.96 -17.46
CA VAL A 283 -20.60 -55.12 -17.16
C VAL A 283 -21.05 -54.74 -15.74
N ALA A 284 -22.23 -54.24 -15.66
CA ALA A 284 -23.01 -53.89 -14.49
C ALA A 284 -23.37 -55.03 -13.59
N SER A 285 -23.54 -54.81 -12.32
CA SER A 285 -24.57 -55.39 -11.48
C SER A 285 -24.99 -54.42 -10.38
N ALA A 286 -26.22 -54.03 -10.41
CA ALA A 286 -26.90 -53.27 -9.41
C ALA A 286 -27.30 -54.13 -8.21
N SER A 287 -27.19 -53.63 -7.01
CA SER A 287 -28.22 -53.79 -6.00
C SER A 287 -27.94 -52.89 -4.78
N GLY A 288 -28.91 -52.18 -4.43
CA GLY A 288 -29.15 -51.16 -3.45
C GLY A 288 -28.57 -51.36 -2.04
N ALA A 289 -27.98 -50.30 -1.59
CA ALA A 289 -28.00 -49.85 -0.21
C ALA A 289 -28.05 -48.33 -0.28
N SER A 290 -29.24 -47.79 -0.18
CA SER A 290 -29.61 -46.38 -0.20
C SER A 290 -29.07 -45.69 1.08
N ASP A 291 -28.51 -44.51 0.83
CA ASP A 291 -28.82 -43.26 1.48
C ASP A 291 -28.42 -43.07 2.96
N ALA A 292 -27.19 -42.75 3.19
CA ALA A 292 -26.80 -41.77 4.25
C ALA A 292 -25.42 -41.11 4.01
N ARG A 293 -24.83 -41.20 2.82
CA ARG A 293 -23.46 -40.64 2.57
C ARG A 293 -23.33 -39.67 1.41
N ALA A 294 -24.45 -39.16 0.92
CA ALA A 294 -24.47 -38.34 -0.29
C ALA A 294 -24.91 -36.89 -0.05
N THR A 295 -24.46 -36.23 1.02
CA THR A 295 -24.59 -34.77 1.14
C THR A 295 -23.46 -34.10 1.95
N ALA A 296 -22.29 -34.65 2.03
CA ALA A 296 -21.12 -33.86 2.30
C ALA A 296 -20.56 -33.31 0.96
N LYS A 297 -21.39 -32.55 0.24
CA LYS A 297 -20.91 -31.59 -0.75
C LYS A 297 -19.91 -30.72 0.00
N ALA A 298 -18.64 -30.71 -0.40
CA ALA A 298 -17.58 -30.00 0.27
C ALA A 298 -18.06 -28.57 0.56
N ALA A 299 -18.47 -28.32 1.81
CA ALA A 299 -18.87 -27.00 2.22
C ALA A 299 -17.63 -26.14 2.06
N GLY A 300 -17.71 -25.08 1.24
CA GLY A 300 -16.62 -24.14 1.04
C GLY A 300 -16.15 -23.55 2.38
N PRO A 301 -15.05 -22.80 2.40
CA PRO A 301 -14.53 -22.21 3.63
C PRO A 301 -15.59 -21.35 4.32
N ALA A 302 -15.78 -21.57 5.63
CA ALA A 302 -16.80 -20.91 6.43
C ALA A 302 -16.18 -20.32 7.72
N TYR A 303 -16.74 -19.22 8.17
CA TYR A 303 -16.36 -18.53 9.41
C TYR A 303 -17.07 -19.17 10.59
N ALA A 304 -16.34 -19.39 11.68
CA ALA A 304 -16.86 -19.95 12.93
C ALA A 304 -16.80 -18.98 14.11
N PHE A 305 -15.87 -18.02 14.06
CA PHE A 305 -15.62 -17.07 15.15
C PHE A 305 -15.75 -15.64 14.69
N GLY A 306 -16.36 -14.80 15.55
CA GLY A 306 -16.30 -13.35 15.51
C GLY A 306 -15.17 -12.82 16.40
N VAL A 307 -14.52 -11.76 15.95
CA VAL A 307 -13.41 -11.11 16.67
C VAL A 307 -13.69 -9.62 16.77
N LYS A 308 -13.42 -9.04 17.95
CA LYS A 308 -13.41 -7.59 18.14
C LYS A 308 -12.06 -7.17 18.70
N VAL A 309 -11.46 -6.16 18.11
CA VAL A 309 -10.14 -5.64 18.49
C VAL A 309 -10.27 -4.18 18.88
N ASP A 310 -9.72 -3.82 20.04
CA ASP A 310 -9.62 -2.45 20.53
C ASP A 310 -8.22 -2.24 21.12
N GLY A 311 -7.64 -1.04 20.96
CA GLY A 311 -6.34 -0.72 21.54
C GLY A 311 -5.52 0.29 20.76
N ARG A 312 -4.21 0.13 20.81
CA ARG A 312 -3.23 1.01 20.10
C ARG A 312 -2.15 0.17 19.42
N TYR A 313 -1.71 0.64 18.26
CA TYR A 313 -0.57 0.06 17.52
C TYR A 313 0.33 1.19 17.02
N LYS A 314 1.62 1.16 17.37
CA LYS A 314 2.58 2.24 17.07
C LYS A 314 2.06 3.64 17.47
N GLY A 315 1.31 3.71 18.57
CA GLY A 315 0.74 4.97 19.05
C GLY A 315 -0.60 5.38 18.40
N VAL A 316 -1.02 4.72 17.32
CA VAL A 316 -2.29 4.98 16.62
C VAL A 316 -3.41 4.19 17.29
N PRO A 317 -4.57 4.79 17.62
CA PRO A 317 -5.72 4.04 18.12
C PRO A 317 -6.25 3.10 17.04
N ILE A 318 -6.50 1.84 17.43
CA ILE A 318 -7.06 0.80 16.56
C ILE A 318 -8.35 0.30 17.17
N SER A 319 -9.36 0.14 16.34
CA SER A 319 -10.60 -0.58 16.68
C SER A 319 -11.11 -1.32 15.45
N GLY A 320 -11.74 -2.46 15.66
CA GLY A 320 -12.25 -3.21 14.52
C GLY A 320 -12.97 -4.49 14.91
N THR A 321 -13.53 -5.12 13.88
CA THR A 321 -14.17 -6.42 13.97
C THR A 321 -13.61 -7.35 12.89
N GLY A 322 -13.72 -8.65 13.16
CA GLY A 322 -13.29 -9.67 12.21
C GLY A 322 -14.09 -10.94 12.32
N LYS A 323 -13.90 -11.82 11.36
CA LYS A 323 -14.45 -13.19 11.38
C LYS A 323 -13.32 -14.16 10.98
N LEU A 324 -13.23 -15.28 11.65
CA LEU A 324 -12.19 -16.29 11.45
C LEU A 324 -12.81 -17.67 11.20
N GLY A 325 -12.10 -18.51 10.48
CA GLY A 325 -12.44 -19.92 10.33
C GLY A 325 -12.38 -20.72 11.63
N GLY A 326 -12.83 -21.96 11.61
CA GLY A 326 -12.76 -22.86 12.75
C GLY A 326 -11.32 -23.21 13.13
N VAL A 327 -11.06 -23.48 14.44
CA VAL A 327 -9.72 -23.78 14.97
C VAL A 327 -9.09 -25.00 14.31
N LEU A 328 -9.88 -26.04 14.02
CA LEU A 328 -9.38 -27.25 13.34
C LEU A 328 -8.88 -26.99 11.90
N ALA A 329 -9.43 -25.97 11.23
CA ALA A 329 -8.94 -25.56 9.93
C ALA A 329 -7.54 -24.89 9.99
N LEU A 330 -7.08 -24.47 11.17
CA LEU A 330 -5.70 -24.01 11.37
C LEU A 330 -4.68 -25.14 11.31
N GLU A 331 -5.09 -26.39 11.55
CA GLU A 331 -4.20 -27.56 11.56
C GLU A 331 -4.02 -28.18 10.17
N ASP A 332 -4.97 -27.97 9.28
CA ASP A 332 -4.95 -28.53 7.92
C ASP A 332 -4.37 -27.55 6.92
N ALA A 333 -3.07 -27.67 6.68
CA ALA A 333 -2.34 -26.82 5.72
C ALA A 333 -2.90 -26.88 4.28
N SER A 334 -3.69 -27.92 3.95
CA SER A 334 -4.28 -28.12 2.61
C SER A 334 -5.58 -27.36 2.40
N ARG A 335 -6.23 -26.90 3.49
CA ARG A 335 -7.52 -26.18 3.43
C ARG A 335 -7.33 -24.68 3.54
N PRO A 336 -7.98 -23.89 2.67
CA PRO A 336 -7.96 -22.45 2.79
C PRO A 336 -8.70 -22.01 4.06
N PHE A 337 -8.01 -21.29 4.94
CA PHE A 337 -8.54 -20.73 6.18
C PHE A 337 -9.19 -19.35 5.90
N PRO A 338 -10.49 -19.17 6.10
CA PRO A 338 -11.15 -17.90 5.82
C PRO A 338 -10.82 -16.85 6.90
N LEU A 339 -10.49 -15.66 6.43
CA LEU A 339 -10.17 -14.47 7.24
C LEU A 339 -10.98 -13.28 6.74
N GLN A 340 -11.64 -12.56 7.64
CA GLN A 340 -12.22 -11.25 7.40
C GLN A 340 -11.78 -10.31 8.53
N ALA A 341 -11.43 -9.07 8.18
CA ALA A 341 -11.22 -8.01 9.15
C ALA A 341 -11.71 -6.67 8.58
N ASP A 342 -12.25 -5.84 9.44
CA ASP A 342 -12.64 -4.46 9.18
C ASP A 342 -12.11 -3.61 10.32
N VAL A 343 -10.97 -2.97 10.09
CA VAL A 343 -10.18 -2.30 11.11
C VAL A 343 -10.05 -0.82 10.76
N LYS A 344 -10.28 0.02 11.75
CA LYS A 344 -10.02 1.45 11.72
C LYS A 344 -8.79 1.75 12.56
N ALA A 345 -7.79 2.37 11.96
CA ALA A 345 -6.57 2.81 12.61
C ALA A 345 -6.40 4.32 12.38
N GLY A 346 -6.67 5.11 13.41
CA GLY A 346 -6.80 6.55 13.27
C GLY A 346 -7.91 6.93 12.28
N ASP A 347 -7.54 7.61 11.21
CA ASP A 347 -8.44 8.00 10.11
C ASP A 347 -8.45 7.02 8.91
N THR A 348 -7.57 6.03 8.94
CA THR A 348 -7.47 4.99 7.92
C THR A 348 -8.35 3.80 8.28
N ARG A 349 -9.15 3.32 7.34
CA ARG A 349 -9.91 2.08 7.42
C ARG A 349 -9.35 1.08 6.43
N LEU A 350 -9.12 -0.12 6.91
CA LEU A 350 -8.67 -1.28 6.17
C LEU A 350 -9.68 -2.40 6.35
N ALA A 351 -10.27 -2.89 5.26
CA ALA A 351 -11.14 -4.04 5.27
C ALA A 351 -10.61 -5.12 4.33
N ILE A 352 -10.60 -6.35 4.80
CA ILE A 352 -10.11 -7.51 4.05
C ILE A 352 -11.08 -8.68 4.18
N VAL A 353 -11.22 -9.46 3.11
CA VAL A 353 -11.95 -10.74 3.10
C VAL A 353 -11.25 -11.70 2.16
N GLY A 354 -11.05 -12.93 2.59
CA GLY A 354 -10.47 -13.96 1.74
C GLY A 354 -9.94 -15.14 2.53
N THR A 355 -8.81 -15.70 2.08
CA THR A 355 -8.27 -16.93 2.64
C THR A 355 -6.76 -16.84 2.91
N LEU A 356 -6.33 -17.59 3.93
CA LEU A 356 -4.94 -17.91 4.22
C LEU A 356 -4.69 -19.37 3.83
N THR A 357 -3.57 -19.65 3.20
CA THR A 357 -3.07 -20.99 2.99
C THR A 357 -2.00 -21.27 4.03
N ASP A 358 -2.03 -22.46 4.63
CA ASP A 358 -1.16 -22.84 5.75
C ASP A 358 -1.08 -21.71 6.83
N PRO A 359 -2.16 -21.50 7.58
CA PRO A 359 -2.25 -20.37 8.50
C PRO A 359 -1.23 -20.43 9.64
N ARG A 360 -0.64 -21.59 9.95
CA ARG A 360 0.43 -21.74 10.95
C ARG A 360 1.73 -21.07 10.50
N GLN A 361 2.06 -21.19 9.21
CA GLN A 361 3.25 -20.60 8.61
C GLN A 361 2.93 -19.28 7.90
N LEU A 362 1.65 -18.88 7.84
CA LEU A 362 1.17 -17.73 7.06
C LEU A 362 1.69 -17.78 5.62
N ALA A 363 1.70 -19.00 5.02
CA ALA A 363 2.44 -19.26 3.80
C ALA A 363 1.97 -18.44 2.61
N ALA A 364 0.65 -18.26 2.46
CA ALA A 364 0.11 -17.42 1.41
C ALA A 364 -1.22 -16.77 1.82
N ILE A 365 -1.48 -15.59 1.27
CA ILE A 365 -2.76 -14.87 1.39
C ILE A 365 -3.36 -14.63 0.01
N ASP A 366 -4.68 -14.66 -0.07
CA ASP A 366 -5.49 -14.24 -1.21
C ASP A 366 -6.73 -13.52 -0.67
N LEU A 367 -6.68 -12.20 -0.66
CA LEU A 367 -7.64 -11.35 0.00
C LEU A 367 -8.19 -10.28 -0.95
N ARG A 368 -9.45 -9.99 -0.84
CA ARG A 368 -10.01 -8.72 -1.31
C ARG A 368 -9.69 -7.64 -0.28
N LEU A 369 -9.15 -6.52 -0.73
CA LEU A 369 -8.73 -5.40 0.13
C LEU A 369 -9.47 -4.12 -0.27
N TRP A 370 -10.07 -3.47 0.71
CA TRP A 370 -10.59 -2.10 0.63
C TRP A 370 -9.79 -1.21 1.58
N LEU A 371 -9.25 -0.13 1.06
CA LEU A 371 -8.41 0.78 1.83
C LEU A 371 -8.90 2.22 1.64
N GLN A 372 -9.10 2.95 2.74
CA GLN A 372 -9.68 4.29 2.73
C GLN A 372 -9.02 5.15 3.81
N GLY A 373 -8.84 6.44 3.51
CA GLY A 373 -8.26 7.37 4.48
C GLY A 373 -8.29 8.82 4.01
N THR A 374 -7.81 9.73 4.84
CA THR A 374 -7.70 11.16 4.53
C THR A 374 -6.47 11.48 3.70
N THR A 375 -5.38 10.72 3.87
CA THR A 375 -4.16 10.82 3.05
C THR A 375 -3.42 9.49 3.05
N MET A 376 -2.77 9.15 1.93
CA MET A 376 -2.01 7.89 1.84
C MET A 376 -0.76 7.89 2.72
N SER A 377 -0.20 9.04 3.05
CA SER A 377 0.97 9.15 3.93
C SER A 377 0.73 8.62 5.35
N HIS A 378 -0.52 8.55 5.83
CA HIS A 378 -0.87 7.97 7.13
C HIS A 378 -0.67 6.46 7.20
N LEU A 379 -0.60 5.78 6.05
CA LEU A 379 -0.27 4.35 6.00
C LEU A 379 1.13 4.05 6.52
N TYR A 380 2.05 5.02 6.51
CA TYR A 380 3.40 4.85 7.03
C TYR A 380 3.43 4.37 8.49
N ALA A 381 2.58 4.94 9.34
CA ALA A 381 2.51 4.55 10.76
C ALA A 381 2.13 3.09 10.95
N LEU A 382 1.32 2.51 10.06
CA LEU A 382 0.84 1.14 10.12
C LEU A 382 1.78 0.16 9.44
N THR A 383 2.24 0.50 8.23
CA THR A 383 2.92 -0.43 7.33
C THR A 383 4.43 -0.19 7.22
N GLY A 384 4.92 1.03 7.52
CA GLY A 384 6.28 1.46 7.21
C GLY A 384 6.48 1.83 5.73
N ILE A 385 5.44 1.75 4.89
CA ILE A 385 5.52 2.11 3.47
C ILE A 385 5.39 3.63 3.33
N THR A 386 6.40 4.26 2.77
CA THR A 386 6.39 5.69 2.48
C THR A 386 5.57 5.97 1.24
N LEU A 387 4.44 6.64 1.41
CA LEU A 387 3.57 7.12 0.34
C LEU A 387 3.44 8.65 0.43
N PRO A 388 3.15 9.34 -0.70
CA PRO A 388 2.99 10.78 -0.71
C PRO A 388 1.75 11.23 0.06
N ASP A 389 1.73 12.51 0.44
CA ASP A 389 0.53 13.18 0.90
C ASP A 389 -0.46 13.31 -0.26
N THR A 390 -1.73 12.99 -0.01
CA THR A 390 -2.80 12.97 -1.01
C THR A 390 -4.08 13.58 -0.44
N PRO A 391 -5.06 13.96 -1.27
CA PRO A 391 -6.44 14.14 -0.83
C PRO A 391 -7.04 12.84 -0.28
N PRO A 392 -8.25 12.88 0.32
CA PRO A 392 -8.98 11.70 0.75
C PRO A 392 -9.09 10.67 -0.37
N TYR A 393 -8.89 9.40 0.00
CA TYR A 393 -8.81 8.30 -0.97
C TYR A 393 -9.67 7.11 -0.56
N ALA A 394 -10.03 6.31 -1.56
CA ALA A 394 -10.62 4.99 -1.41
C ALA A 394 -10.13 4.09 -2.55
N THR A 395 -9.68 2.87 -2.22
CA THR A 395 -9.23 1.87 -3.19
C THR A 395 -9.85 0.52 -2.90
N GLU A 396 -10.03 -0.30 -3.92
CA GLU A 396 -10.41 -1.70 -3.82
C GLU A 396 -9.63 -2.54 -4.84
N GLY A 397 -9.21 -3.75 -4.43
CA GLY A 397 -8.44 -4.66 -5.29
C GLY A 397 -8.15 -5.99 -4.61
N ARG A 398 -7.36 -6.83 -5.26
CA ARG A 398 -6.93 -8.13 -4.75
C ARG A 398 -5.53 -8.02 -4.16
N LEU A 399 -5.36 -8.48 -2.93
CA LEU A 399 -4.07 -8.57 -2.25
C LEU A 399 -3.66 -10.03 -2.16
N ILE A 400 -2.59 -10.38 -2.84
CA ILE A 400 -1.95 -11.69 -2.75
C ILE A 400 -0.55 -11.54 -2.17
N GLY A 401 -0.06 -12.57 -1.52
CA GLY A 401 1.29 -12.53 -0.98
C GLY A 401 1.65 -13.73 -0.13
N ASN A 402 2.86 -13.72 0.35
CA ASN A 402 3.36 -14.70 1.29
C ASN A 402 4.15 -14.03 2.40
N PHE A 403 4.09 -14.63 3.59
CA PHE A 403 4.89 -14.23 4.73
C PHE A 403 6.07 -15.18 4.86
N LYS A 404 7.27 -14.68 4.58
CA LYS A 404 8.51 -15.39 4.85
C LYS A 404 9.38 -14.48 5.71
N PRO A 405 9.99 -14.96 6.79
CA PRO A 405 10.90 -14.14 7.57
C PRO A 405 11.94 -13.48 6.65
N HIS A 406 12.08 -12.15 6.73
CA HIS A 406 12.98 -11.31 5.92
C HIS A 406 12.79 -11.34 4.39
N ALA A 407 11.78 -12.05 3.86
CA ALA A 407 11.52 -12.19 2.43
C ALA A 407 10.02 -12.19 2.09
N SER A 408 9.19 -11.52 2.88
CA SER A 408 7.75 -11.39 2.62
C SER A 408 7.50 -10.60 1.34
N THR A 409 6.53 -11.07 0.55
CA THR A 409 6.12 -10.38 -0.68
C THR A 409 4.62 -10.20 -0.69
N PHE A 410 4.18 -9.02 -1.10
CA PHE A 410 2.76 -8.69 -1.23
C PHE A 410 2.53 -7.97 -2.55
N ARG A 411 1.42 -8.27 -3.19
CA ARG A 411 1.04 -7.66 -4.46
C ARG A 411 -0.43 -7.26 -4.42
N TYR A 412 -0.68 -5.96 -4.56
CA TYR A 412 -2.00 -5.38 -4.67
C TYR A 412 -2.34 -5.25 -6.14
N GLU A 413 -3.07 -6.23 -6.67
CA GLU A 413 -3.31 -6.42 -8.09
C GLU A 413 -4.59 -5.75 -8.55
N ASN A 414 -4.51 -5.16 -9.76
CA ASN A 414 -5.66 -4.63 -10.49
C ASN A 414 -6.59 -3.81 -9.60
N PHE A 415 -5.97 -3.01 -8.72
CA PHE A 415 -6.77 -2.18 -7.85
C PHE A 415 -7.36 -0.99 -8.61
N ASN A 416 -8.54 -0.61 -8.18
CA ASN A 416 -9.22 0.60 -8.59
C ASN A 416 -9.34 1.53 -7.42
N GLY A 417 -9.15 2.83 -7.66
CA GLY A 417 -9.15 3.83 -6.61
C GLY A 417 -9.63 5.19 -7.08
N ARG A 418 -9.96 5.99 -6.09
CA ARG A 418 -10.20 7.44 -6.21
C ARG A 418 -9.30 8.14 -5.20
N VAL A 419 -8.68 9.23 -5.65
CA VAL A 419 -7.85 10.11 -4.83
C VAL A 419 -8.32 11.53 -5.09
N GLY A 420 -9.07 12.10 -4.15
CA GLY A 420 -9.80 13.34 -4.41
C GLY A 420 -10.81 13.19 -5.55
N GLY A 421 -10.66 14.01 -6.57
CA GLY A 421 -11.46 13.95 -7.80
C GLY A 421 -10.84 13.10 -8.91
N SER A 422 -9.63 12.57 -8.72
CA SER A 422 -8.89 11.75 -9.69
C SER A 422 -9.20 10.27 -9.55
N ASP A 423 -9.15 9.51 -10.64
CA ASP A 423 -9.12 8.05 -10.58
C ASP A 423 -7.66 7.55 -10.50
N LEU A 424 -7.48 6.38 -9.92
CA LEU A 424 -6.18 5.72 -9.82
C LEU A 424 -6.39 4.21 -9.94
N SER A 425 -5.63 3.56 -10.80
CA SER A 425 -5.67 2.11 -10.96
C SER A 425 -4.27 1.58 -11.26
N GLY A 426 -4.07 0.28 -11.00
CA GLY A 426 -2.79 -0.34 -11.31
C GLY A 426 -2.49 -1.56 -10.44
N THR A 427 -1.22 -1.87 -10.36
CA THR A 427 -0.68 -2.95 -9.53
C THR A 427 0.53 -2.42 -8.78
N LEU A 428 0.58 -2.68 -7.48
CA LEU A 428 1.73 -2.40 -6.62
C LEU A 428 2.25 -3.70 -6.01
N ALA A 429 3.54 -3.89 -6.01
CA ALA A 429 4.23 -5.01 -5.39
C ALA A 429 5.19 -4.49 -4.32
N TYR A 430 5.09 -5.08 -3.12
CA TYR A 430 6.00 -4.86 -2.01
C TYR A 430 6.82 -6.12 -1.79
N ALA A 431 8.13 -5.99 -1.68
CA ALA A 431 9.03 -7.07 -1.35
C ALA A 431 9.92 -6.66 -0.17
N GLN A 432 9.86 -7.44 0.90
CA GLN A 432 10.79 -7.31 2.00
C GLN A 432 12.13 -7.88 1.58
N ARG A 433 13.18 -7.07 1.62
CA ARG A 433 14.56 -7.45 1.28
C ARG A 433 15.54 -6.62 2.10
N GLU A 434 16.77 -7.10 2.20
CA GLU A 434 17.89 -6.37 2.80
C GLU A 434 18.58 -5.50 1.74
N PRO A 435 19.11 -4.31 2.07
CA PRO A 435 19.00 -3.64 3.38
C PRO A 435 17.68 -2.90 3.59
N ARG A 436 16.82 -2.77 2.59
CA ARG A 436 15.54 -2.07 2.65
C ARG A 436 14.46 -2.76 1.83
N PRO A 437 13.18 -2.71 2.25
CA PRO A 437 12.09 -3.18 1.44
C PRO A 437 11.95 -2.36 0.14
N GLN A 438 11.35 -2.98 -0.87
CA GLN A 438 11.10 -2.36 -2.17
C GLN A 438 9.60 -2.31 -2.46
N LEU A 439 9.16 -1.16 -2.97
CA LEU A 439 7.84 -0.95 -3.57
C LEU A 439 8.02 -0.77 -5.08
N SER A 440 7.34 -1.56 -5.89
CA SER A 440 7.39 -1.43 -7.35
C SER A 440 6.00 -1.52 -7.96
N GLY A 441 5.82 -0.98 -9.18
CA GLY A 441 4.55 -1.14 -9.86
C GLY A 441 4.25 -0.13 -10.94
N GLU A 442 3.05 -0.27 -11.50
CA GLU A 442 2.53 0.61 -12.54
C GLU A 442 1.17 1.14 -12.14
N LEU A 443 1.02 2.45 -12.23
CA LEU A 443 -0.17 3.20 -11.88
C LEU A 443 -0.69 3.99 -13.08
N VAL A 444 -1.99 4.01 -13.25
CA VAL A 444 -2.67 4.73 -14.33
C VAL A 444 -3.83 5.54 -13.77
N SER A 445 -3.91 6.80 -14.19
CA SER A 445 -5.07 7.66 -13.99
C SER A 445 -5.61 8.09 -15.36
N ASN A 446 -6.88 7.79 -15.65
CA ASN A 446 -7.53 8.25 -16.89
C ASN A 446 -8.01 9.69 -16.79
N LEU A 447 -8.32 10.13 -15.57
CA LEU A 447 -8.72 11.50 -15.25
C LEU A 447 -7.99 11.98 -14.01
N LEU A 448 -6.95 12.78 -14.20
CA LEU A 448 -6.12 13.34 -13.15
C LEU A 448 -6.42 14.82 -12.98
N ARG A 449 -6.86 15.23 -11.79
CA ARG A 449 -7.02 16.66 -11.45
C ARG A 449 -5.71 17.18 -10.87
N PHE A 450 -5.21 18.28 -11.40
CA PHE A 450 -3.96 18.86 -10.93
C PHE A 450 -4.02 19.28 -9.45
N SER A 451 -5.20 19.70 -8.97
CA SER A 451 -5.43 20.01 -7.56
C SER A 451 -5.14 18.83 -6.63
N ASP A 452 -5.32 17.61 -7.10
CA ASP A 452 -5.12 16.40 -6.30
C ASP A 452 -3.63 16.02 -6.17
N LEU A 453 -2.77 16.62 -7.00
CA LEU A 453 -1.31 16.54 -6.88
C LEU A 453 -0.74 17.60 -5.92
N ALA A 454 -1.52 18.63 -5.58
CA ALA A 454 -1.04 19.74 -4.77
C ALA A 454 -0.47 19.32 -3.39
N PRO A 455 -1.06 18.35 -2.65
CA PRO A 455 -0.49 17.89 -1.38
C PRO A 455 0.91 17.28 -1.51
N VAL A 456 1.23 16.67 -2.66
CA VAL A 456 2.54 16.04 -2.91
C VAL A 456 3.70 17.03 -2.76
N ILE A 457 3.46 18.29 -3.14
CA ILE A 457 4.46 19.38 -3.08
C ILE A 457 4.11 20.45 -2.04
N GLY A 458 3.12 20.21 -1.18
CA GLY A 458 2.68 21.16 -0.17
C GLY A 458 1.96 22.40 -0.69
N ALA A 459 1.42 22.33 -1.92
CA ALA A 459 0.70 23.44 -2.58
C ALA A 459 -0.82 23.43 -2.33
N ASP A 460 -1.30 22.55 -1.48
CA ASP A 460 -2.71 22.43 -1.14
C ASP A 460 -3.19 23.51 -0.16
N THR A 461 -4.50 23.67 -0.05
CA THR A 461 -5.13 24.69 0.79
C THR A 461 -4.91 24.43 2.27
N ALA A 462 -5.03 25.48 3.11
CA ALA A 462 -4.93 25.34 4.56
C ALA A 462 -5.96 24.35 5.13
N ALA A 463 -7.16 24.26 4.56
CA ALA A 463 -8.18 23.29 4.95
C ALA A 463 -7.76 21.85 4.63
N SER A 464 -7.17 21.62 3.45
CA SER A 464 -6.62 20.31 3.06
C SER A 464 -5.45 19.89 3.99
N LYS A 465 -4.53 20.83 4.28
CA LYS A 465 -3.42 20.60 5.23
C LYS A 465 -3.93 20.19 6.61
N ALA A 466 -4.91 20.91 7.14
CA ALA A 466 -5.52 20.60 8.43
C ALA A 466 -6.17 19.21 8.45
N GLN A 467 -6.85 18.81 7.37
CA GLN A 467 -7.46 17.47 7.26
C GLN A 467 -6.43 16.34 7.33
N ARG A 468 -5.22 16.53 6.80
CA ARG A 468 -4.12 15.55 6.87
C ARG A 468 -3.19 15.74 8.07
N GLY A 469 -3.57 16.67 9.00
CA GLY A 469 -2.85 16.91 10.24
C GLY A 469 -1.60 17.77 10.09
N ASP A 470 -1.46 18.52 8.98
CA ASP A 470 -0.38 19.47 8.78
C ASP A 470 -0.80 20.87 9.24
N THR A 471 0.06 21.52 9.98
CA THR A 471 -0.14 22.89 10.54
C THR A 471 0.64 23.96 9.78
N THR A 472 1.38 23.60 8.73
CA THR A 472 2.19 24.54 7.95
C THR A 472 1.32 25.58 7.25
N ARG A 473 1.56 26.85 7.55
CA ARG A 473 0.85 27.97 6.95
C ARG A 473 1.62 28.53 5.76
N GLN A 474 0.96 28.61 4.61
CA GLN A 474 1.50 29.29 3.44
C GLN A 474 1.44 30.80 3.66
N PRO A 475 2.57 31.56 3.59
CA PRO A 475 2.54 33.02 3.69
C PRO A 475 1.68 33.67 2.60
N ALA A 476 0.89 34.68 2.97
CA ALA A 476 -0.09 35.26 2.07
C ALA A 476 0.50 35.87 0.79
N GLY A 477 1.73 36.37 0.85
CA GLY A 477 2.45 36.96 -0.28
C GLY A 477 3.20 36.01 -1.17
N ARG A 478 3.31 34.70 -0.80
CA ARG A 478 4.11 33.70 -1.53
C ARG A 478 3.27 32.77 -2.37
N VAL A 479 3.81 32.39 -3.53
CA VAL A 479 3.23 31.42 -4.47
C VAL A 479 3.88 30.03 -4.30
N LEU A 480 5.22 29.99 -4.07
CA LEU A 480 5.96 28.75 -3.93
C LEU A 480 5.66 28.09 -2.58
N PRO A 481 5.38 26.77 -2.55
CA PRO A 481 5.08 26.05 -1.31
C PRO A 481 6.24 26.08 -0.32
N VAL A 482 5.94 26.38 0.96
CA VAL A 482 6.93 26.42 2.05
C VAL A 482 6.96 25.16 2.90
N GLU A 483 6.01 24.24 2.68
CA GLU A 483 5.95 22.99 3.41
C GLU A 483 7.20 22.12 3.14
N ALA A 484 7.78 21.60 4.21
CA ALA A 484 8.99 20.79 4.11
C ALA A 484 8.69 19.35 3.63
N PHE A 485 9.54 18.81 2.79
CA PHE A 485 9.51 17.41 2.42
C PHE A 485 9.86 16.51 3.60
N ARG A 486 9.18 15.38 3.75
CA ARG A 486 9.42 14.39 4.82
C ARG A 486 10.55 13.44 4.43
N THR A 487 11.75 13.97 4.28
CA THR A 487 12.94 13.21 3.84
C THR A 487 13.41 12.16 4.85
N ASP A 488 13.01 12.29 6.12
CA ASP A 488 13.24 11.32 7.19
C ASP A 488 12.73 9.91 6.85
N ARG A 489 11.70 9.81 6.01
CA ARG A 489 11.07 8.55 5.59
C ARG A 489 11.61 7.97 4.28
N TRP A 490 12.39 8.73 3.53
CA TRP A 490 12.86 8.30 2.21
C TRP A 490 13.86 7.14 2.27
N ARG A 491 14.53 6.97 3.41
CA ARG A 491 15.43 5.84 3.65
C ARG A 491 14.73 4.58 4.16
N ALA A 492 13.44 4.64 4.46
CA ALA A 492 12.72 3.50 4.97
C ALA A 492 12.33 2.48 3.89
N LEU A 493 12.33 2.89 2.61
CA LEU A 493 11.81 2.11 1.49
C LEU A 493 12.51 2.53 0.20
N ASP A 494 12.90 1.57 -0.63
CA ASP A 494 13.24 1.81 -2.03
C ASP A 494 11.96 1.71 -2.89
N ALA A 495 11.85 2.52 -3.95
CA ALA A 495 10.68 2.52 -4.82
C ALA A 495 11.08 2.55 -6.30
N ASP A 496 10.27 1.87 -7.14
CA ASP A 496 10.35 1.87 -8.59
C ASP A 496 8.92 1.83 -9.14
N VAL A 497 8.34 3.00 -9.39
CA VAL A 497 6.93 3.14 -9.75
C VAL A 497 6.77 3.98 -11.01
N LYS A 498 6.11 3.41 -12.01
CA LYS A 498 5.70 4.12 -13.21
C LYS A 498 4.28 4.66 -13.04
N PHE A 499 4.07 5.92 -13.40
CA PHE A 499 2.77 6.55 -13.33
C PHE A 499 2.41 7.18 -14.68
N THR A 500 1.19 6.89 -15.16
CA THR A 500 0.64 7.45 -16.40
C THR A 500 -0.69 8.15 -16.10
N GLY A 501 -0.76 9.45 -16.39
CA GLY A 501 -1.98 10.26 -16.34
C GLY A 501 -2.42 10.63 -17.75
N ARG A 502 -3.54 10.08 -18.24
CA ARG A 502 -3.99 10.25 -19.63
C ARG A 502 -4.62 11.59 -19.90
N LYS A 503 -5.44 12.10 -18.99
CA LYS A 503 -6.11 13.39 -19.11
C LYS A 503 -5.95 14.17 -17.83
N LEU A 504 -5.22 15.28 -17.88
CA LEU A 504 -5.06 16.20 -16.77
C LEU A 504 -6.06 17.35 -16.87
N ILE A 505 -6.71 17.65 -15.74
CA ILE A 505 -7.56 18.83 -15.60
C ILE A 505 -6.92 19.73 -14.54
N LYS A 506 -6.35 20.86 -14.97
CA LYS A 506 -5.87 21.90 -14.06
C LYS A 506 -6.97 22.92 -13.77
N SER A 507 -7.36 23.67 -14.76
CA SER A 507 -8.49 24.59 -14.89
C SER A 507 -8.89 24.58 -16.35
N ALA A 508 -9.98 25.23 -16.71
CA ALA A 508 -10.34 25.39 -18.12
C ALA A 508 -9.26 26.08 -18.95
N ASP A 509 -8.28 26.71 -18.27
CA ASP A 509 -7.36 27.66 -18.86
C ASP A 509 -6.05 27.09 -19.42
N LEU A 510 -5.61 25.88 -18.96
CA LEU A 510 -4.38 25.25 -19.48
C LEU A 510 -4.50 23.73 -19.46
N PRO A 511 -4.91 23.10 -20.57
CA PRO A 511 -4.98 21.65 -20.66
C PRO A 511 -3.56 21.06 -20.65
N ILE A 512 -3.28 20.23 -19.67
CA ILE A 512 -2.09 19.39 -19.61
C ILE A 512 -2.54 17.98 -19.95
N THR A 513 -1.81 17.30 -20.84
CA THR A 513 -2.12 15.96 -21.33
C THR A 513 -0.92 15.04 -21.14
N ASP A 514 -1.19 13.73 -21.19
CA ASP A 514 -0.15 12.69 -21.34
C ASP A 514 0.97 12.77 -20.30
N LEU A 515 0.59 12.89 -19.02
CA LEU A 515 1.57 12.80 -17.93
C LEU A 515 2.14 11.39 -17.86
N TYR A 516 3.44 11.30 -17.95
CA TYR A 516 4.18 10.07 -17.66
C TYR A 516 5.34 10.39 -16.73
N THR A 517 5.50 9.60 -15.69
CA THR A 517 6.69 9.67 -14.84
C THR A 517 7.12 8.29 -14.37
N HIS A 518 8.43 8.10 -14.32
CA HIS A 518 9.07 7.00 -13.65
C HIS A 518 9.70 7.55 -12.36
N VAL A 519 9.15 7.12 -11.23
CA VAL A 519 9.59 7.51 -9.89
C VAL A 519 10.50 6.43 -9.35
N VAL A 520 11.74 6.77 -9.10
CA VAL A 520 12.73 5.88 -8.49
C VAL A 520 13.17 6.51 -7.18
N MET A 521 13.07 5.76 -6.09
CA MET A 521 13.63 6.13 -4.80
C MET A 521 14.62 5.06 -4.36
N GLN A 522 15.86 5.44 -4.17
CA GLN A 522 16.92 4.55 -3.78
C GLN A 522 17.84 5.24 -2.78
N ASP A 523 18.05 4.61 -1.62
CA ASP A 523 18.92 5.12 -0.56
C ASP A 523 18.63 6.57 -0.11
N GLY A 524 17.36 6.95 -0.10
CA GLY A 524 16.94 8.32 0.27
C GLY A 524 17.08 9.35 -0.86
N VAL A 525 17.42 8.93 -2.07
CA VAL A 525 17.42 9.77 -3.28
C VAL A 525 16.16 9.49 -4.07
N LEU A 526 15.33 10.51 -4.23
CA LEU A 526 14.13 10.47 -5.03
C LEU A 526 14.41 11.04 -6.43
N SER A 527 14.18 10.25 -7.46
CA SER A 527 14.38 10.61 -8.85
C SER A 527 13.09 10.52 -9.66
N PHE A 528 12.90 11.45 -10.58
CA PHE A 528 11.88 11.43 -11.61
C PHE A 528 12.59 11.32 -12.96
N GLU A 529 12.55 10.14 -13.60
CA GLU A 529 13.33 9.84 -14.81
C GLU A 529 12.53 9.05 -15.85
N PRO A 530 11.86 9.73 -16.74
CA PRO A 530 11.57 11.16 -16.84
C PRO A 530 10.24 11.53 -16.18
N LEU A 531 10.02 12.84 -15.98
CA LEU A 531 8.70 13.43 -15.81
C LEU A 531 8.34 14.12 -17.14
N LYS A 532 7.39 13.58 -17.88
CA LYS A 532 6.96 14.10 -19.20
C LYS A 532 5.48 14.43 -19.17
N PHE A 533 5.10 15.52 -19.81
CA PHE A 533 3.70 15.85 -20.05
C PHE A 533 3.53 16.76 -21.26
N GLY A 534 2.39 16.64 -21.92
CA GLY A 534 1.97 17.54 -22.95
C GLY A 534 1.41 18.83 -22.34
N VAL A 535 1.79 19.97 -22.85
CA VAL A 535 1.25 21.27 -22.45
C VAL A 535 1.26 22.24 -23.63
N ALA A 536 0.20 23.02 -23.75
CA ALA A 536 0.09 24.05 -24.80
C ALA A 536 0.38 23.50 -26.23
N GLY A 537 -0.03 22.29 -26.52
CA GLY A 537 0.19 21.64 -27.82
C GLY A 537 1.63 21.23 -28.14
N GLY A 538 2.54 21.35 -27.18
CA GLY A 538 3.90 20.86 -27.20
C GLY A 538 4.18 19.87 -26.07
N SER A 539 5.45 19.70 -25.71
CA SER A 539 5.87 18.78 -24.65
C SER A 539 6.85 19.41 -23.68
N LEU A 540 6.75 18.99 -22.42
CA LEU A 540 7.73 19.26 -21.38
C LEU A 540 8.30 17.94 -20.87
N ALA A 541 9.62 17.82 -20.88
CA ALA A 541 10.34 16.70 -20.30
C ALA A 541 11.29 17.21 -19.20
N THR A 542 11.20 16.61 -18.03
CA THR A 542 11.99 17.01 -16.86
C THR A 542 12.65 15.78 -16.26
N THR A 543 13.91 15.90 -15.86
CA THR A 543 14.50 14.98 -14.88
C THR A 543 14.73 15.76 -13.58
N ALA A 544 14.44 15.11 -12.46
CA ALA A 544 14.64 15.70 -11.15
C ALA A 544 15.26 14.66 -10.23
N HIS A 545 16.36 15.02 -9.56
CA HIS A 545 17.01 14.22 -8.55
C HIS A 545 17.01 15.00 -7.24
N LEU A 546 16.41 14.42 -6.23
CA LEU A 546 16.28 14.99 -4.89
C LEU A 546 16.99 14.09 -3.89
N ASP A 547 18.20 14.46 -3.49
CA ASP A 547 18.99 13.73 -2.52
C ASP A 547 18.63 14.18 -1.10
N GLY A 548 17.78 13.39 -0.45
CA GLY A 548 17.35 13.53 0.94
C GLY A 548 18.16 12.67 1.91
N SER A 549 19.28 12.10 1.49
CA SER A 549 20.15 11.27 2.34
C SER A 549 20.87 12.09 3.43
N GLY A 550 21.01 13.40 3.23
CA GLY A 550 21.57 14.38 4.18
C GLY A 550 20.67 15.60 4.33
N ALA A 551 21.01 16.47 5.28
CA ALA A 551 20.36 17.76 5.46
C ALA A 551 21.36 18.90 5.17
N PRO A 552 20.98 19.93 4.39
CA PRO A 552 19.71 20.09 3.68
C PRO A 552 19.61 19.18 2.43
N LEU A 553 18.40 18.92 1.97
CA LEU A 553 18.14 18.21 0.72
C LEU A 553 18.81 18.92 -0.46
N LYS A 554 19.42 18.15 -1.37
CA LYS A 554 20.06 18.66 -2.59
C LYS A 554 19.22 18.25 -3.80
N GLY A 555 18.88 19.23 -4.65
CA GLY A 555 18.11 19.04 -5.87
C GLY A 555 18.94 19.31 -7.12
N ARG A 556 18.75 18.51 -8.18
CA ARG A 556 19.18 18.78 -9.56
C ARG A 556 17.98 18.60 -10.46
N PHE A 557 17.81 19.57 -11.38
CA PHE A 557 16.68 19.62 -12.28
C PHE A 557 17.17 19.92 -13.68
N THR A 558 16.72 19.14 -14.67
CA THR A 558 16.83 19.49 -16.08
C THR A 558 15.44 19.55 -16.67
N VAL A 559 15.18 20.57 -17.48
CA VAL A 559 13.88 20.78 -18.12
C VAL A 559 14.13 21.01 -19.60
N ALA A 560 13.39 20.30 -20.44
CA ALA A 560 13.36 20.50 -21.89
C ALA A 560 11.91 20.77 -22.33
N ALA A 561 11.67 21.97 -22.82
CA ALA A 561 10.39 22.39 -23.39
C ALA A 561 10.49 22.39 -24.91
N ARG A 562 9.52 21.79 -25.62
CA ARG A 562 9.54 21.67 -27.07
C ARG A 562 8.16 21.99 -27.65
N HIS A 563 8.15 22.86 -28.67
CA HIS A 563 6.98 23.23 -29.47
C HIS A 563 5.78 23.76 -28.66
N LEU A 564 6.05 24.47 -27.54
CA LEU A 564 4.97 25.06 -26.74
C LEU A 564 4.33 26.21 -27.49
N LYS A 565 3.07 26.12 -27.87
CA LYS A 565 2.36 27.13 -28.64
C LYS A 565 2.01 28.33 -27.75
N LEU A 566 2.50 29.52 -28.15
CA LEU A 566 2.35 30.75 -27.38
C LEU A 566 0.88 31.06 -27.04
N LYS A 567 -0.02 30.94 -28.03
CA LYS A 567 -1.47 31.12 -27.87
C LYS A 567 -2.07 30.21 -26.78
N GLN A 568 -1.62 28.95 -26.72
CA GLN A 568 -2.17 27.96 -25.79
C GLN A 568 -1.59 28.06 -24.38
N LEU A 569 -0.47 28.77 -24.20
CA LEU A 569 0.09 29.04 -22.88
C LEU A 569 -0.74 30.10 -22.11
N PHE A 570 -1.44 30.97 -22.83
CA PHE A 570 -2.22 32.07 -22.24
C PHE A 570 -3.67 32.08 -22.76
N PRO A 571 -4.45 30.99 -22.52
CA PRO A 571 -5.77 30.83 -23.14
C PRO A 571 -6.81 31.86 -22.67
N THR A 572 -6.66 32.43 -21.47
CA THR A 572 -7.58 33.42 -20.89
C THR A 572 -7.26 34.87 -21.31
N GLN A 573 -6.05 35.10 -21.81
CA GLN A 573 -5.61 36.43 -22.22
C GLN A 573 -6.06 36.74 -23.65
N LYS A 574 -7.14 37.49 -23.83
CA LYS A 574 -7.71 37.84 -25.13
C LYS A 574 -6.66 38.40 -26.12
N VAL A 575 -5.73 39.18 -25.61
CA VAL A 575 -4.66 39.81 -26.43
C VAL A 575 -3.66 38.79 -26.97
N MET A 576 -3.48 37.67 -26.26
CA MET A 576 -2.58 36.59 -26.68
C MET A 576 -3.25 35.56 -27.60
N GLN A 577 -4.56 35.67 -27.84
CA GLN A 577 -5.28 34.71 -28.70
C GLN A 577 -4.88 34.78 -30.18
N SER A 578 -4.37 35.92 -30.63
CA SER A 578 -3.76 36.09 -31.96
C SER A 578 -2.27 35.77 -32.01
N ALA A 579 -1.62 35.54 -30.83
CA ALA A 579 -0.19 35.27 -30.81
C ALA A 579 0.09 33.87 -31.42
N LEU A 580 0.94 33.85 -32.41
CA LEU A 580 1.50 32.64 -33.05
C LEU A 580 2.94 32.46 -32.61
N GLY A 581 3.47 31.25 -32.75
CA GLY A 581 4.85 30.92 -32.43
C GLY A 581 4.99 29.76 -31.47
N GLU A 582 6.15 29.16 -31.51
CA GLU A 582 6.51 28.01 -30.67
C GLU A 582 7.70 28.35 -29.78
N ILE A 583 7.56 28.06 -28.49
CA ILE A 583 8.63 28.21 -27.52
C ILE A 583 9.36 26.87 -27.40
N ASN A 584 10.68 26.94 -27.55
CA ASN A 584 11.61 25.86 -27.26
C ASN A 584 12.59 26.35 -26.20
N GLY A 585 12.89 25.53 -25.19
CA GLY A 585 13.77 25.97 -24.10
C GLY A 585 14.35 24.81 -23.31
N ASP A 586 15.46 25.12 -22.64
CA ASP A 586 16.17 24.20 -21.79
C ASP A 586 16.54 24.89 -20.47
N ALA A 587 16.44 24.18 -19.34
CA ALA A 587 16.92 24.66 -18.08
C ALA A 587 17.72 23.56 -17.35
N SER A 588 18.78 23.99 -16.67
CA SER A 588 19.58 23.11 -15.81
C SER A 588 19.87 23.83 -14.51
N LEU A 589 19.29 23.34 -13.43
CA LEU A 589 19.35 23.97 -12.12
C LEU A 589 19.81 22.99 -11.04
N SER A 590 20.61 23.48 -10.11
CA SER A 590 20.94 22.82 -8.85
C SER A 590 20.49 23.68 -7.68
N ALA A 591 20.05 23.05 -6.58
CA ALA A 591 19.50 23.78 -5.43
C ALA A 591 19.68 22.99 -4.15
N THR A 592 19.54 23.67 -3.01
CA THR A 592 19.53 23.06 -1.67
C THR A 592 18.39 23.61 -0.85
N GLY A 593 17.65 22.74 -0.15
CA GLY A 593 16.52 23.18 0.69
C GLY A 593 15.46 22.11 0.83
N ASN A 594 14.71 22.17 1.91
CA ASN A 594 13.74 21.11 2.25
C ASN A 594 12.30 21.38 1.79
N SER A 595 12.07 22.41 0.98
CA SER A 595 10.76 22.74 0.42
C SER A 595 10.90 23.30 -1.00
N PRO A 596 9.83 23.34 -1.82
CA PRO A 596 9.89 23.99 -3.14
C PRO A 596 10.38 25.43 -3.08
N ALA A 597 9.91 26.23 -2.11
CA ALA A 597 10.36 27.62 -1.91
C ALA A 597 11.85 27.70 -1.52
N ALA A 598 12.32 26.82 -0.65
CA ALA A 598 13.73 26.78 -0.23
C ALA A 598 14.66 26.34 -1.37
N LEU A 599 14.24 25.35 -2.19
CA LEU A 599 14.98 24.95 -3.39
C LEU A 599 15.06 26.08 -4.39
N ALA A 600 13.95 26.77 -4.67
CA ALA A 600 13.94 27.91 -5.59
C ALA A 600 14.84 29.04 -5.08
N ALA A 601 14.83 29.34 -3.77
CA ALA A 601 15.62 30.40 -3.14
C ALA A 601 17.15 30.19 -3.21
N THR A 602 17.59 28.95 -3.45
CA THR A 602 19.01 28.59 -3.52
C THR A 602 19.44 28.10 -4.89
N SER A 603 18.55 28.20 -5.89
CA SER A 603 18.80 27.66 -7.22
C SER A 603 19.99 28.34 -7.91
N ASN A 604 20.82 27.53 -8.59
CA ASN A 604 21.95 27.95 -9.39
C ASN A 604 21.93 27.20 -10.72
N GLY A 605 22.24 27.89 -11.83
CA GLY A 605 22.27 27.29 -13.14
C GLY A 605 21.80 28.22 -14.26
N GLU A 606 21.27 27.66 -15.33
CA GLU A 606 20.87 28.38 -16.54
C GLU A 606 19.43 28.04 -16.95
N VAL A 607 18.73 29.05 -17.50
CA VAL A 607 17.42 28.89 -18.12
C VAL A 607 17.46 29.60 -19.47
N LYS A 608 17.26 28.85 -20.58
CA LYS A 608 17.29 29.36 -21.93
C LYS A 608 16.01 29.02 -22.66
N ALA A 609 15.47 29.99 -23.41
CA ALA A 609 14.34 29.75 -24.28
C ALA A 609 14.43 30.57 -25.57
N ILE A 610 13.85 30.03 -26.63
CA ILE A 610 13.72 30.69 -27.92
C ILE A 610 12.31 30.61 -28.45
N VAL A 611 11.85 31.64 -29.15
CA VAL A 611 10.61 31.64 -29.90
C VAL A 611 10.95 31.82 -31.37
N THR A 612 10.39 30.95 -32.20
CA THR A 612 10.59 31.01 -33.67
C THR A 612 9.23 31.02 -34.38
N ASN A 613 9.21 31.59 -35.60
CA ASN A 613 8.03 31.60 -36.46
C ASN A 613 6.77 32.16 -35.81
N GLY A 614 6.93 33.23 -35.06
CA GLY A 614 5.87 33.83 -34.27
C GLY A 614 5.19 35.01 -34.93
N ALA A 615 4.02 35.37 -34.43
CA ALA A 615 3.37 36.64 -34.65
C ALA A 615 2.69 37.11 -33.38
N ILE A 616 2.60 38.40 -33.17
CA ILE A 616 1.98 39.03 -32.03
C ILE A 616 1.08 40.17 -32.48
N SER A 617 -0.03 40.41 -31.79
CA SER A 617 -0.92 41.48 -32.17
C SER A 617 -0.23 42.86 -32.07
N ARG A 618 -0.45 43.72 -33.03
CA ARG A 618 0.12 45.08 -33.04
C ARG A 618 -0.39 45.89 -31.82
N LEU A 619 -1.62 45.66 -31.42
CA LEU A 619 -2.17 46.25 -30.20
C LEU A 619 -1.31 45.95 -28.96
N LEU A 620 -0.82 44.72 -28.82
CA LEU A 620 0.06 44.34 -27.71
C LEU A 620 1.41 45.01 -27.80
N MET A 621 1.95 45.13 -29.04
CA MET A 621 3.21 45.81 -29.29
C MET A 621 3.11 47.32 -28.97
N GLU A 622 2.04 47.98 -29.37
CA GLU A 622 1.83 49.40 -29.09
C GLU A 622 1.53 49.62 -27.60
N ALA A 623 0.78 48.71 -26.96
CA ALA A 623 0.55 48.71 -25.51
C ALA A 623 1.87 48.49 -24.74
N ALA A 624 2.84 47.80 -25.28
CA ALA A 624 4.18 47.69 -24.71
C ALA A 624 5.01 48.98 -24.79
N GLY A 625 4.39 50.11 -24.95
CA GLY A 625 5.01 51.43 -24.85
C GLY A 625 5.56 52.01 -26.12
N LEU A 626 5.18 51.48 -27.28
CA LEU A 626 5.68 51.97 -28.58
C LEU A 626 4.98 53.24 -29.04
N ASN A 627 3.65 53.37 -28.85
CA ASN A 627 2.91 54.59 -29.16
C ASN A 627 1.48 54.63 -28.59
N VAL A 628 1.20 55.56 -27.67
CA VAL A 628 -0.13 55.67 -27.03
C VAL A 628 -1.22 56.05 -28.05
N ALA A 629 -0.89 56.89 -29.06
CA ALA A 629 -1.86 57.27 -30.07
C ALA A 629 -2.22 56.06 -30.98
N ASN A 630 -1.25 55.21 -31.29
CA ASN A 630 -1.52 53.99 -32.02
C ASN A 630 -2.29 52.94 -31.22
N VAL A 631 -2.16 52.91 -29.92
CA VAL A 631 -3.00 52.02 -29.09
C VAL A 631 -4.48 52.33 -29.28
N VAL A 632 -4.83 53.61 -29.31
CA VAL A 632 -6.20 54.07 -29.55
C VAL A 632 -6.63 53.72 -30.98
N TYR A 633 -5.77 54.02 -31.96
CA TYR A 633 -6.02 53.72 -33.37
C TYR A 633 -6.21 52.19 -33.59
N GLU A 634 -5.30 51.39 -33.10
CA GLU A 634 -5.35 49.91 -33.24
C GLU A 634 -6.55 49.30 -32.48
N LYS A 635 -6.96 49.90 -31.39
CA LYS A 635 -8.18 49.49 -30.65
C LYS A 635 -9.45 49.77 -31.41
N LEU A 636 -9.46 50.82 -32.22
CA LEU A 636 -10.62 51.26 -33.03
C LEU A 636 -10.65 50.66 -34.43
N PHE A 637 -9.49 50.53 -35.08
CA PHE A 637 -9.36 50.18 -36.47
C PHE A 637 -8.36 49.06 -36.77
N GLY A 638 -7.72 48.53 -35.73
CA GLY A 638 -6.61 47.61 -35.87
C GLY A 638 -7.03 46.13 -35.91
N GLY A 639 -6.12 45.27 -36.29
CA GLY A 639 -6.25 43.84 -36.42
C GLY A 639 -5.07 43.18 -37.11
N ARG A 640 -4.00 43.95 -37.29
CA ARG A 640 -2.78 43.40 -37.94
C ARG A 640 -1.89 42.71 -36.90
N ASP A 641 -1.39 41.55 -37.25
CA ASP A 641 -0.33 40.86 -36.51
C ASP A 641 1.04 41.34 -37.02
N VAL A 642 1.97 41.50 -36.08
CA VAL A 642 3.36 41.81 -36.31
C VAL A 642 4.15 40.51 -36.22
N LYS A 643 4.95 40.23 -37.23
CA LYS A 643 5.77 39.01 -37.25
C LYS A 643 6.87 39.10 -36.19
N ILE A 644 7.03 38.05 -35.43
CA ILE A 644 8.18 37.83 -34.55
C ILE A 644 9.28 37.18 -35.40
N ASN A 645 10.36 37.91 -35.61
CA ASN A 645 11.54 37.36 -36.33
C ASN A 645 12.25 36.35 -35.44
N CYS A 646 12.52 36.71 -34.18
CA CYS A 646 12.96 35.82 -33.15
C CYS A 646 12.74 36.43 -31.75
N ALA A 647 12.65 35.56 -30.73
CA ALA A 647 12.84 35.96 -29.34
C ALA A 647 13.80 34.98 -28.68
N ALA A 648 14.63 35.50 -27.80
CA ALA A 648 15.59 34.72 -27.03
C ALA A 648 15.65 35.19 -25.60
N VAL A 649 15.76 34.21 -24.71
CA VAL A 649 15.90 34.43 -23.27
C VAL A 649 17.05 33.58 -22.76
N ASP A 650 17.99 34.19 -22.04
CA ASP A 650 19.05 33.53 -21.28
C ASP A 650 19.15 34.17 -19.91
N PHE A 651 18.81 33.37 -18.89
CA PHE A 651 18.93 33.75 -17.50
C PHE A 651 20.00 32.90 -16.80
N GLN A 652 20.87 33.55 -16.05
CA GLN A 652 21.78 32.91 -15.11
C GLN A 652 21.17 32.95 -13.72
N ALA A 653 20.87 31.80 -13.17
CA ALA A 653 20.47 31.67 -11.78
C ALA A 653 21.68 31.63 -10.85
N THR A 654 21.70 32.49 -9.82
CA THR A 654 22.72 32.52 -8.78
C THR A 654 22.02 32.72 -7.44
N ASN A 655 22.08 31.69 -6.58
CA ASN A 655 21.44 31.72 -5.26
C ASN A 655 19.98 32.21 -5.28
N GLY A 656 19.21 31.70 -6.23
CA GLY A 656 17.78 32.01 -6.41
C GLY A 656 17.49 33.35 -7.08
N VAL A 657 18.47 34.07 -7.57
CA VAL A 657 18.28 35.27 -8.39
C VAL A 657 18.61 34.91 -9.84
N LEU A 658 17.66 35.13 -10.72
CA LEU A 658 17.80 35.01 -12.17
C LEU A 658 18.24 36.37 -12.72
N ASP A 659 19.50 36.47 -13.14
CA ASP A 659 20.04 37.65 -13.82
C ASP A 659 19.88 37.48 -15.32
N THR A 660 19.36 38.52 -15.98
CA THR A 660 19.12 38.56 -17.44
C THR A 660 20.44 38.73 -18.14
N LYS A 661 20.90 37.70 -18.90
CA LYS A 661 22.00 37.82 -19.85
C LYS A 661 21.52 38.29 -21.21
N VAL A 662 20.46 37.66 -21.67
CA VAL A 662 19.76 37.99 -22.90
C VAL A 662 18.27 37.88 -22.62
N PHE A 663 17.53 38.91 -22.98
CA PHE A 663 16.07 38.85 -23.09
C PHE A 663 15.67 39.84 -24.18
N ALA A 664 15.58 39.34 -25.39
CA ALA A 664 15.30 40.13 -26.58
C ALA A 664 14.13 39.53 -27.37
N LEU A 665 13.23 40.37 -27.81
CA LEU A 665 12.14 40.06 -28.72
C LEU A 665 12.32 40.94 -29.99
N ASP A 666 12.70 40.35 -31.10
CA ASP A 666 12.83 41.02 -32.40
C ASP A 666 11.59 40.77 -33.25
N THR A 667 10.99 41.84 -33.73
CA THR A 667 9.82 41.84 -34.60
C THR A 667 10.05 42.71 -35.81
N ASP A 668 9.17 42.67 -36.80
CA ASP A 668 9.24 43.59 -37.96
C ASP A 668 9.16 45.06 -37.56
N ASP A 669 8.47 45.40 -36.49
CA ASP A 669 8.21 46.80 -36.06
C ASP A 669 9.18 47.30 -34.98
N ALA A 670 9.75 46.39 -34.15
CA ALA A 670 10.58 46.82 -33.04
C ALA A 670 11.46 45.68 -32.49
N LEU A 671 12.57 46.08 -31.85
CA LEU A 671 13.38 45.26 -30.97
C LEU A 671 13.06 45.65 -29.53
N ILE A 672 12.63 44.69 -28.70
CA ILE A 672 12.33 44.90 -27.28
C ILE A 672 13.39 44.14 -26.46
N ASN A 673 14.15 44.87 -25.65
CA ASN A 673 15.07 44.30 -24.67
C ASN A 673 14.46 44.40 -23.29
N VAL A 674 14.67 43.40 -22.46
CA VAL A 674 14.23 43.36 -21.09
C VAL A 674 15.42 43.07 -20.18
N ASP A 675 15.64 43.92 -19.21
CA ASP A 675 16.75 43.83 -18.26
C ASP A 675 16.22 43.83 -16.83
N GLY A 676 16.94 43.20 -15.94
CA GLY A 676 16.64 43.25 -14.52
C GLY A 676 16.55 41.85 -13.87
N PRO A 677 16.60 41.78 -12.55
CA PRO A 677 16.57 40.53 -11.80
C PRO A 677 15.17 40.00 -11.56
N ILE A 678 15.05 38.67 -11.53
CA ILE A 678 13.90 37.94 -11.01
C ILE A 678 14.38 37.14 -9.79
N SER A 679 13.87 37.47 -8.60
CA SER A 679 14.22 36.78 -7.36
C SER A 679 13.22 35.64 -7.06
N LEU A 680 13.66 34.39 -7.21
CA LEU A 680 12.90 33.22 -6.76
C LEU A 680 12.92 33.11 -5.22
N ARG A 681 13.93 33.72 -4.56
CA ARG A 681 14.07 33.76 -3.11
C ARG A 681 12.95 34.57 -2.47
N ASP A 682 12.70 35.76 -3.03
CA ASP A 682 11.74 36.73 -2.52
C ASP A 682 10.43 36.68 -3.29
N GLU A 683 10.37 35.85 -4.33
CA GLU A 683 9.26 35.76 -5.28
C GLU A 683 8.89 37.13 -5.87
N SER A 684 9.89 37.87 -6.25
CA SER A 684 9.77 39.24 -6.76
C SER A 684 10.49 39.43 -8.08
N MET A 685 10.10 40.47 -8.81
CA MET A 685 10.75 40.83 -10.07
C MET A 685 10.91 42.36 -10.13
N ASN A 686 11.96 42.78 -10.84
CA ASN A 686 12.21 44.21 -11.11
C ASN A 686 12.82 44.33 -12.51
N LEU A 687 11.94 44.23 -13.51
CA LEU A 687 12.33 44.21 -14.93
C LEU A 687 12.07 45.60 -15.52
N LYS A 688 12.98 46.05 -16.36
CA LYS A 688 12.85 47.19 -17.21
C LYS A 688 12.73 46.76 -18.67
N VAL A 689 11.76 47.26 -19.38
CA VAL A 689 11.47 46.95 -20.77
C VAL A 689 11.85 48.11 -21.64
N HIS A 690 12.76 47.90 -22.58
CA HIS A 690 13.29 48.94 -23.47
C HIS A 690 12.88 48.63 -24.93
N PRO A 691 11.77 49.25 -25.38
CA PRO A 691 11.37 49.10 -26.81
C PRO A 691 12.16 50.03 -27.71
N HIS A 692 12.73 49.48 -28.80
CA HIS A 692 13.42 50.18 -29.87
C HIS A 692 12.64 49.99 -31.16
N THR A 693 12.06 51.07 -31.75
CA THR A 693 11.35 50.96 -33.05
C THR A 693 12.28 50.89 -34.21
N LYS A 694 11.98 50.06 -35.20
CA LYS A 694 12.76 49.92 -36.46
C LYS A 694 12.37 51.01 -37.47
N GLY A 695 11.13 51.51 -37.46
CA GLY A 695 10.65 52.56 -38.35
C GLY A 695 10.69 53.95 -37.74
N PHE A 696 10.74 54.99 -38.56
CA PHE A 696 10.59 56.38 -38.17
C PHE A 696 9.15 56.63 -37.66
N ARG A 697 8.99 57.19 -36.44
CA ARG A 697 7.67 57.49 -35.87
C ARG A 697 7.61 58.88 -35.30
N ILE A 698 6.50 59.62 -35.61
CA ILE A 698 6.14 60.91 -35.05
C ILE A 698 5.12 60.64 -33.94
N PHE A 699 5.14 61.41 -32.86
CA PHE A 699 4.31 61.27 -31.67
C PHE A 699 4.57 60.02 -30.80
N SER A 700 5.80 59.57 -30.76
CA SER A 700 6.23 58.44 -29.92
C SER A 700 6.53 58.92 -28.49
N LEU A 701 5.67 58.64 -27.54
CA LEU A 701 5.93 58.79 -26.11
C LEU A 701 6.66 57.55 -25.60
N ARG A 702 7.93 57.39 -26.02
CA ARG A 702 8.76 56.25 -25.54
C ARG A 702 9.07 56.45 -24.08
N SER A 703 8.50 55.64 -23.22
CA SER A 703 8.95 55.51 -21.85
C SER A 703 9.33 54.04 -21.59
N PRO A 704 10.45 53.80 -20.94
CA PRO A 704 10.70 52.43 -20.45
C PRO A 704 9.53 51.98 -19.61
N LEU A 705 9.07 50.75 -19.89
CA LEU A 705 8.09 50.10 -19.01
C LEU A 705 8.84 49.36 -17.91
N TYR A 706 8.17 49.17 -16.82
CA TYR A 706 8.66 48.28 -15.77
C TYR A 706 7.66 47.19 -15.46
N VAL A 707 8.19 46.04 -15.02
CA VAL A 707 7.43 44.99 -14.36
C VAL A 707 8.07 44.77 -13.01
N LYS A 708 7.42 45.21 -11.94
CA LYS A 708 7.92 45.15 -10.57
C LYS A 708 6.94 44.42 -9.65
N GLY A 709 7.35 44.15 -8.43
CA GLY A 709 6.48 43.57 -7.42
C GLY A 709 6.68 42.10 -7.23
N THR A 710 5.69 41.43 -6.65
CA THR A 710 5.78 39.95 -6.34
C THR A 710 5.16 39.13 -7.46
N PHE A 711 5.50 37.87 -7.51
CA PHE A 711 4.89 36.90 -8.46
C PHE A 711 3.36 36.81 -8.29
N LYS A 712 2.88 37.04 -7.08
CA LYS A 712 1.45 37.04 -6.78
C LYS A 712 0.76 38.32 -7.24
N ASN A 713 1.42 39.48 -7.10
CA ASN A 713 0.90 40.78 -7.43
C ASN A 713 1.96 41.54 -8.25
N PRO A 714 2.10 41.28 -9.56
CA PRO A 714 2.97 42.02 -10.43
C PRO A 714 2.38 43.41 -10.70
N ASP A 715 3.22 44.42 -10.64
CA ASP A 715 2.90 45.83 -11.00
C ASP A 715 3.58 46.15 -12.35
N VAL A 716 2.78 46.49 -13.34
CA VAL A 716 3.24 46.84 -14.68
C VAL A 716 2.90 48.32 -14.93
N GLY A 717 3.90 49.12 -15.21
CA GLY A 717 3.72 50.54 -15.40
C GLY A 717 4.75 51.20 -16.29
N VAL A 718 4.58 52.48 -16.47
CA VAL A 718 5.47 53.37 -17.25
C VAL A 718 6.42 54.07 -16.30
N ASP A 719 7.69 54.24 -16.68
CA ASP A 719 8.64 55.03 -15.87
C ASP A 719 8.26 56.51 -15.92
N ALA A 720 7.59 56.96 -14.84
CA ALA A 720 7.11 58.33 -14.72
C ALA A 720 8.25 59.36 -14.81
N GLY A 721 9.46 59.03 -14.35
CA GLY A 721 10.59 59.95 -14.41
C GLY A 721 11.05 60.24 -15.87
N ALA A 722 11.13 59.15 -16.67
CA ALA A 722 11.45 59.31 -18.09
C ALA A 722 10.37 60.03 -18.86
N LEU A 723 9.11 59.83 -18.50
CA LEU A 723 7.96 60.53 -19.08
C LEU A 723 7.93 62.02 -18.71
N ALA A 724 8.18 62.34 -17.43
CA ALA A 724 8.24 63.71 -16.92
C ALA A 724 9.38 64.52 -17.57
N LEU A 725 10.56 63.88 -17.80
CA LEU A 725 11.71 64.52 -18.42
C LEU A 725 11.40 64.86 -19.86
N ARG A 726 10.69 64.03 -20.59
CA ARG A 726 10.22 64.33 -21.96
C ARG A 726 9.17 65.39 -22.00
N ALA A 727 8.19 65.31 -21.12
CA ALA A 727 7.16 66.33 -20.99
C ALA A 727 7.78 67.70 -20.65
N GLY A 728 8.76 67.75 -19.73
CA GLY A 728 9.54 68.94 -19.42
C GLY A 728 10.31 69.50 -20.62
N ALA A 729 10.96 68.59 -21.39
CA ALA A 729 11.65 68.98 -22.61
C ALA A 729 10.68 69.53 -23.69
N MET A 730 9.50 68.93 -23.79
CA MET A 730 8.45 69.43 -24.71
C MET A 730 8.01 70.84 -24.31
N VAL A 731 7.77 71.08 -23.04
CA VAL A 731 7.39 72.38 -22.51
C VAL A 731 8.54 73.38 -22.72
N GLY A 732 9.76 73.04 -22.35
CA GLY A 732 10.93 73.90 -22.51
C GLY A 732 11.21 74.29 -23.95
N LEU A 733 11.16 73.33 -24.87
CA LEU A 733 11.34 73.58 -26.31
C LEU A 733 10.14 74.30 -26.91
N GLY A 734 8.93 74.05 -26.44
CA GLY A 734 7.70 74.74 -26.88
C GLY A 734 7.68 76.23 -26.51
N LEU A 735 8.35 76.62 -25.44
CA LEU A 735 8.53 78.02 -25.04
C LEU A 735 9.46 78.78 -26.00
N ILE A 736 10.37 78.04 -26.72
CA ILE A 736 11.28 78.63 -27.70
C ILE A 736 10.61 78.65 -29.08
N ASN A 737 10.00 77.54 -29.49
CA ASN A 737 9.26 77.43 -30.74
C ASN A 737 8.20 76.30 -30.60
N PRO A 738 6.89 76.63 -30.90
CA PRO A 738 5.84 75.62 -30.80
C PRO A 738 6.08 74.34 -31.58
N LEU A 739 6.75 74.38 -32.73
CA LEU A 739 7.14 73.22 -33.52
C LEU A 739 8.28 72.40 -32.87
N ALA A 740 9.14 73.06 -32.11
CA ALA A 740 10.24 72.39 -31.38
C ALA A 740 9.72 71.52 -30.20
N ALA A 741 8.53 71.79 -29.71
CA ALA A 741 7.87 70.91 -28.73
C ALA A 741 7.64 69.49 -29.26
N LEU A 742 7.60 69.29 -30.55
CA LEU A 742 7.42 67.98 -31.18
C LEU A 742 8.72 67.16 -31.25
N ILE A 743 9.89 67.77 -31.07
CA ILE A 743 11.19 67.12 -31.21
C ILE A 743 11.34 65.93 -30.22
N PRO A 744 10.98 66.02 -28.94
CA PRO A 744 11.07 64.91 -28.02
C PRO A 744 10.13 63.76 -28.35
N LEU A 745 9.12 64.00 -29.21
CA LEU A 745 8.16 63.00 -29.67
C LEU A 745 8.63 62.25 -30.94
N ILE A 746 9.72 62.74 -31.59
CA ILE A 746 10.26 62.10 -32.76
C ILE A 746 11.17 60.96 -32.31
N ALA A 747 10.86 59.77 -32.77
CA ALA A 747 11.68 58.60 -32.58
C ALA A 747 12.49 58.31 -33.88
N PRO A 748 13.84 58.51 -33.90
CA PRO A 748 14.63 58.12 -35.02
C PRO A 748 14.57 56.57 -35.16
N SER A 749 14.58 56.09 -36.44
CA SER A 749 14.69 54.69 -36.73
C SER A 749 16.05 54.18 -36.23
N ASN A 750 16.03 53.07 -35.48
CA ASN A 750 17.23 52.39 -35.11
C ASN A 750 17.27 51.05 -35.91
N ASN A 751 17.80 51.13 -37.14
CA ASN A 751 17.84 50.00 -38.08
C ASN A 751 18.85 48.90 -37.70
N LYS A 752 19.22 48.77 -36.44
CA LYS A 752 20.02 47.64 -35.99
C LYS A 752 19.12 46.41 -35.80
N ASP A 753 18.96 45.66 -36.89
CA ASP A 753 18.49 44.30 -36.81
C ASP A 753 19.51 43.51 -36.01
N VAL A 754 19.07 42.86 -34.93
CA VAL A 754 19.91 41.87 -34.28
C VAL A 754 19.70 40.57 -35.07
N PRO A 755 20.74 40.03 -35.74
CA PRO A 755 20.57 38.79 -36.47
C PRO A 755 20.14 37.68 -35.54
N CYS A 756 19.01 37.07 -35.81
CA CYS A 756 18.52 35.94 -35.00
C CYS A 756 19.56 34.81 -34.89
N SER A 757 20.36 34.63 -35.94
CA SER A 757 21.50 33.69 -35.93
C SER A 757 22.55 34.02 -34.88
N GLU A 758 22.81 35.29 -34.61
CA GLU A 758 23.77 35.73 -33.58
C GLU A 758 23.19 35.55 -32.17
N LEU A 759 21.92 35.87 -31.96
CA LEU A 759 21.21 35.59 -30.72
C LEU A 759 21.20 34.07 -30.44
N PHE A 760 20.91 33.27 -31.42
CA PHE A 760 20.93 31.82 -31.29
C PHE A 760 22.34 31.24 -31.12
N ALA A 761 23.36 31.84 -31.67
CA ALA A 761 24.76 31.47 -31.46
C ALA A 761 25.18 31.74 -29.99
N GLN A 762 24.77 32.87 -29.43
CA GLN A 762 25.03 33.21 -28.04
C GLN A 762 24.37 32.20 -27.07
N LEU A 763 23.16 31.67 -27.37
CA LEU A 763 22.47 30.66 -26.60
C LEU A 763 23.12 29.27 -26.71
N LYS A 764 23.79 28.94 -27.79
CA LYS A 764 24.38 27.62 -28.03
C LYS A 764 25.73 27.41 -27.35
N THR A 765 26.35 28.43 -26.80
CA THR A 765 27.63 28.29 -26.08
C THR A 765 27.40 27.64 -24.71
N PRO A 766 27.79 26.39 -24.47
CA PRO A 766 27.61 25.78 -23.17
C PRO A 766 28.52 26.49 -22.17
N THR A 767 27.94 27.12 -21.17
CA THR A 767 28.70 27.64 -20.03
C THR A 767 29.30 26.45 -19.30
N LYS A 768 30.62 26.29 -19.30
CA LYS A 768 31.33 25.31 -18.47
C LYS A 768 30.94 25.56 -17.04
N VAL A 769 30.16 24.67 -16.47
CA VAL A 769 29.89 24.67 -15.03
C VAL A 769 31.23 24.46 -14.33
N SER A 770 31.79 25.51 -13.78
CA SER A 770 32.98 25.44 -12.93
C SER A 770 32.58 24.68 -11.67
N ALA A 771 32.87 23.39 -11.64
CA ALA A 771 32.80 22.58 -10.43
C ALA A 771 33.94 22.99 -9.50
N LYS A 772 33.81 24.14 -8.81
CA LYS A 772 34.56 24.39 -7.58
C LYS A 772 33.90 23.57 -6.49
N VAL A 773 34.30 22.32 -6.40
CA VAL A 773 34.17 21.53 -5.19
C VAL A 773 35.12 22.16 -4.16
N GLY A 774 34.57 22.88 -3.22
CA GLY A 774 35.31 23.27 -2.02
C GLY A 774 35.73 22.02 -1.23
N LYS A 775 37.04 21.96 -0.93
CA LYS A 775 37.63 20.98 -0.01
C LYS A 775 37.04 21.08 1.38
#